data_5077da1148e07c2f2f18bdb11eb89197
#
_entry.id   5077da1148e07c2f2f18bdb11eb89197
#
_cell.length_a   1.000
_cell.length_b   1.000
_cell.length_c   1.000
_cell.angle_alpha   90.00
_cell.angle_beta   90.00
_cell.angle_gamma   90.00
#
_symmetry.space_group_name_H-M   'P 1'
#
loop_
_entity.id
_entity.type
_entity.pdbx_description
1 polymer ?
#
loop_
_entity_poly.entity_id
_entity_poly.type
_entity_poly.pdbx_seq_one_letter_code
_entity_poly.pdbx_strand_id
1 'polypeptide(L)'
;MAKIFIDKNHPRPVAPDLYGLFFEDINRAGDGGLYPEMLRNRSFEDSVVPRNCTAVEDGAWFVTRMGFREPFCHGEGDAAWAARHPYTPIPAWYAAEADMRLDLEDTLNSRREASLKVSFRPGGSVWNIGYDGIPAHKGQAAQFYAFWKADKPVTLTVSLVSCDGACLASGTAEIPAGSWSRSDLRLLPVADDFQARLVISCAQAAEVTIGFTSLMPQETYMGHGLRTDLVELLRSTRSKFMRWPGGCVVEGLDRTSAMRFTYTVGPVWERIATWNLWHYRASNGFGFHEFLQLCEDLDMEALYVVNCGMTCQGREPEFYEGDDLDDMFSETMMALEYAMGDVTTKWGALRAQMGHPAPFKLKYIEIGNENDGPEYDKRYIVFYERLQQAYPEVVLISNAHTEWRGLPTQYVDEHYYCDWQFFSQSGHLYDHYPKDGVKIFLGEYGVTRGEDVGTLHSALAETRFLMGLESNPEVVKLASFAPLFENVLYKQWNPNLISFDNHRSCGLPVLHALGMLGENRGTQLLSATNDAEMLAPVKYGFNGVIAYREGLRMKTPLYNGQPTPLCKEVIGHWLEQGDEWVSDCTGNEKLESITRFPVQLTIANGIFTSRKANRTEFTAQVFMDENTPKFALSFWAHNTTEPGVMNLFPDPNAPEGAVQPKKIFGLTDTEYYTWTIENGTGRNDYLYRYQEHPITRPVALPIRMGEYNTFTVKTGGNGFDCYLNGQFICHGEDRKFGRVETIATQDEEYLYIKLLNNSDRDEETEITGNIPLQDEFSWSMLTGEPTARNDLDHPENVSARHGTACMEGGKLIWNAPKWSFTVLKVKKA
;
A
#
# COMPACT_ATOMS: atom_id res chain seq x y z
N MET A 1 19.56 -31.59 -11.63
CA MET A 1 20.50 -30.49 -11.95
C MET A 1 19.96 -29.74 -13.16
N ALA A 2 19.49 -28.53 -12.92
CA ALA A 2 19.05 -27.64 -13.97
C ALA A 2 20.25 -26.94 -14.62
N LYS A 3 20.16 -26.67 -15.93
CA LYS A 3 21.20 -25.96 -16.69
C LYS A 3 20.74 -24.57 -17.03
N ILE A 4 21.55 -23.59 -16.63
CA ILE A 4 21.31 -22.18 -16.88
C ILE A 4 22.39 -21.67 -17.81
N PHE A 5 22.01 -21.04 -18.92
CA PHE A 5 22.97 -20.40 -19.83
C PHE A 5 22.69 -18.89 -19.89
N ILE A 6 23.74 -18.11 -19.65
CA ILE A 6 23.70 -16.64 -19.64
C ILE A 6 24.41 -16.12 -20.89
N ASP A 7 23.66 -15.39 -21.71
CA ASP A 7 24.15 -14.81 -22.96
C ASP A 7 24.35 -13.29 -22.82
N LYS A 8 25.60 -12.84 -23.00
CA LYS A 8 25.96 -11.42 -22.99
C LYS A 8 25.64 -10.69 -24.30
N ASN A 9 25.27 -11.42 -25.36
CA ASN A 9 24.88 -10.82 -26.60
C ASN A 9 23.52 -10.11 -26.45
N HIS A 10 23.39 -8.93 -26.99
CA HIS A 10 22.17 -8.14 -26.95
C HIS A 10 21.68 -7.76 -25.52
N PRO A 11 22.57 -7.16 -24.69
CA PRO A 11 22.17 -6.67 -23.38
C PRO A 11 21.16 -5.55 -23.52
N ARG A 12 20.24 -5.44 -22.55
CA ARG A 12 19.23 -4.36 -22.48
C ARG A 12 19.50 -3.48 -21.26
N PRO A 13 19.32 -2.16 -21.33
CA PRO A 13 19.42 -1.31 -20.15
C PRO A 13 18.37 -1.73 -19.09
N VAL A 14 18.75 -1.76 -17.82
CA VAL A 14 17.79 -1.94 -16.72
C VAL A 14 16.99 -0.65 -16.51
N ALA A 15 15.81 -0.74 -15.88
CA ALA A 15 15.07 0.44 -15.42
C ALA A 15 15.79 1.04 -14.20
N PRO A 16 16.37 2.25 -14.25
CA PRO A 16 17.27 2.73 -13.20
C PRO A 16 16.60 2.92 -11.84
N ASP A 17 15.33 3.27 -11.81
CA ASP A 17 14.58 3.59 -10.61
C ASP A 17 13.57 2.50 -10.22
N LEU A 18 13.71 1.26 -10.70
CA LEU A 18 12.69 0.22 -10.58
C LEU A 18 12.19 0.03 -9.14
N TYR A 19 13.08 -0.10 -8.17
CA TYR A 19 12.70 -0.39 -6.79
C TYR A 19 12.59 0.88 -5.96
N GLY A 20 11.44 1.08 -5.34
CA GLY A 20 11.12 2.22 -4.52
C GLY A 20 10.33 1.88 -3.27
N LEU A 21 9.95 2.91 -2.56
CA LEU A 21 9.22 2.86 -1.31
C LEU A 21 7.91 3.65 -1.44
N PHE A 22 6.89 3.21 -0.71
CA PHE A 22 5.59 3.88 -0.62
C PHE A 22 5.32 4.27 0.83
N PHE A 23 5.23 5.56 1.10
CA PHE A 23 4.83 6.06 2.41
C PHE A 23 3.39 6.59 2.35
N GLU A 24 2.58 6.09 3.25
CA GLU A 24 1.28 6.63 3.64
C GLU A 24 1.22 6.71 5.16
N ASP A 25 0.60 7.75 5.71
CA ASP A 25 0.39 7.83 7.16
C ASP A 25 -0.79 6.95 7.59
N ILE A 26 -0.54 5.64 7.55
CA ILE A 26 -1.38 4.54 8.01
C ILE A 26 -0.67 3.83 9.18
N ASN A 27 -1.40 3.18 10.08
CA ASN A 27 -0.84 2.44 11.21
C ASN A 27 0.07 3.30 12.11
N ARG A 28 -0.17 4.61 12.19
CA ARG A 28 0.68 5.56 12.91
C ARG A 28 2.13 5.60 12.38
N ALA A 29 2.29 5.53 11.07
CA ALA A 29 3.61 5.56 10.43
C ALA A 29 4.33 6.91 10.56
N GLY A 30 3.59 8.01 10.64
CA GLY A 30 4.11 9.38 10.78
C GLY A 30 4.51 9.71 12.20
N ASP A 31 3.62 10.39 12.94
CA ASP A 31 3.87 10.81 14.33
C ASP A 31 4.02 9.61 15.27
N GLY A 32 5.09 9.58 16.06
CA GLY A 32 5.45 8.45 16.93
C GLY A 32 6.09 7.27 16.18
N GLY A 33 6.21 7.38 14.85
CA GLY A 33 6.88 6.44 13.96
C GLY A 33 8.11 7.06 13.32
N LEU A 34 8.09 7.22 11.99
CA LEU A 34 9.22 7.77 11.23
C LEU A 34 9.60 9.18 11.70
N TYR A 35 8.61 10.01 12.02
CA TYR A 35 8.79 11.26 12.76
C TYR A 35 8.68 10.96 14.25
N PRO A 36 9.82 10.95 15.00
CA PRO A 36 9.89 10.39 16.35
C PRO A 36 9.36 11.33 17.44
N GLU A 37 8.19 11.94 17.21
CA GLU A 37 7.51 12.69 18.26
C GLU A 37 7.02 11.72 19.35
N MET A 38 7.47 11.93 20.58
CA MET A 38 7.17 11.02 21.69
C MET A 38 5.85 11.35 22.38
N LEU A 39 5.31 12.57 22.18
CA LEU A 39 4.05 13.00 22.77
C LEU A 39 2.90 12.77 21.81
N ARG A 40 1.99 11.91 22.20
CA ARG A 40 0.75 11.77 21.48
C ARG A 40 -0.19 12.94 21.79
N ASN A 41 -0.98 13.38 20.80
CA ASN A 41 -1.90 14.51 20.93
C ASN A 41 -1.21 15.78 21.46
N ARG A 42 -0.08 16.12 20.85
CA ARG A 42 0.78 17.24 21.25
C ARG A 42 0.17 18.62 21.03
N SER A 43 -0.87 18.70 20.19
CA SER A 43 -1.63 19.93 19.90
C SER A 43 -3.01 19.93 20.55
N PHE A 44 -3.40 18.88 21.30
CA PHE A 44 -4.67 18.71 22.01
C PHE A 44 -5.90 18.60 21.10
N GLU A 45 -5.69 18.44 19.81
CA GLU A 45 -6.75 18.48 18.80
C GLU A 45 -7.42 17.10 18.54
N ASP A 46 -6.90 16.01 19.11
CA ASP A 46 -7.44 14.65 18.88
C ASP A 46 -8.89 14.50 19.31
N SER A 47 -9.35 15.28 20.28
CA SER A 47 -10.74 15.30 20.74
C SER A 47 -11.58 16.48 20.20
N VAL A 48 -11.04 17.21 19.22
CA VAL A 48 -11.80 18.24 18.49
C VAL A 48 -12.45 17.61 17.28
N VAL A 49 -13.77 17.73 17.16
CA VAL A 49 -14.51 17.24 15.98
C VAL A 49 -13.93 17.88 14.72
N PRO A 50 -13.57 17.09 13.69
CA PRO A 50 -13.02 17.64 12.47
C PRO A 50 -13.93 18.68 11.81
N ARG A 51 -13.35 19.63 11.11
CA ARG A 51 -14.10 20.70 10.43
C ARG A 51 -15.14 20.11 9.48
N ASN A 52 -16.32 20.75 9.43
CA ASN A 52 -17.47 20.34 8.62
C ASN A 52 -18.05 18.94 8.96
N CYS A 53 -17.66 18.35 10.08
CA CYS A 53 -18.26 17.14 10.62
C CYS A 53 -19.20 17.45 11.78
N THR A 54 -20.14 16.56 12.03
CA THR A 54 -21.12 16.68 13.12
C THR A 54 -20.95 15.53 14.10
N ALA A 55 -20.74 15.85 15.39
CA ALA A 55 -20.73 14.83 16.44
C ALA A 55 -22.10 14.20 16.62
N VAL A 56 -22.17 12.89 16.80
CA VAL A 56 -23.38 12.11 17.03
C VAL A 56 -23.14 11.12 18.18
N GLU A 57 -24.24 10.59 18.76
CA GLU A 57 -24.19 9.60 19.85
C GLU A 57 -23.30 10.05 21.04
N ASP A 58 -23.63 11.23 21.60
CA ASP A 58 -22.90 11.83 22.71
C ASP A 58 -21.39 12.03 22.47
N GLY A 59 -21.00 12.20 21.20
CA GLY A 59 -19.61 12.42 20.79
C GLY A 59 -18.80 11.14 20.60
N ALA A 60 -19.43 9.97 20.62
CA ALA A 60 -18.71 8.71 20.30
C ALA A 60 -18.39 8.57 18.82
N TRP A 61 -19.10 9.28 17.96
CA TRP A 61 -18.94 9.27 16.50
C TRP A 61 -19.06 10.67 15.95
N PHE A 62 -18.53 10.88 14.77
CA PHE A 62 -18.88 12.03 13.94
C PHE A 62 -19.34 11.58 12.55
N VAL A 63 -20.09 12.44 11.88
CA VAL A 63 -20.56 12.24 10.52
C VAL A 63 -19.95 13.33 9.66
N THR A 64 -19.30 12.93 8.56
CA THR A 64 -18.73 13.85 7.57
C THR A 64 -19.82 14.50 6.73
N ARG A 65 -19.47 15.53 5.97
CA ARG A 65 -20.40 16.18 5.03
C ARG A 65 -20.98 15.21 4.00
N MET A 66 -20.23 14.19 3.60
CA MET A 66 -20.65 13.16 2.65
C MET A 66 -21.44 12.02 3.32
N GLY A 67 -21.69 12.10 4.62
CA GLY A 67 -22.49 11.13 5.36
C GLY A 67 -21.70 9.94 5.91
N PHE A 68 -20.38 9.91 5.79
CA PHE A 68 -19.55 8.88 6.43
C PHE A 68 -19.62 9.03 7.93
N ARG A 69 -19.89 7.92 8.58
CA ARG A 69 -19.88 7.83 10.04
C ARG A 69 -18.56 7.24 10.49
N GLU A 70 -17.77 8.08 11.17
CA GLU A 70 -16.46 7.73 11.67
C GLU A 70 -16.45 7.60 13.19
N PRO A 71 -15.75 6.60 13.75
CA PRO A 71 -15.59 6.51 15.18
C PRO A 71 -14.72 7.67 15.69
N PHE A 72 -15.22 8.37 16.69
CA PHE A 72 -14.50 9.48 17.33
C PHE A 72 -14.14 9.11 18.77
N CYS A 73 -13.88 7.84 19.00
CA CYS A 73 -13.56 7.33 20.32
C CYS A 73 -12.15 7.83 20.74
N HIS A 74 -12.13 8.97 21.41
CA HIS A 74 -10.89 9.59 21.91
C HIS A 74 -9.84 9.80 20.84
N GLY A 75 -10.28 10.15 19.62
CA GLY A 75 -9.41 10.26 18.48
C GLY A 75 -8.93 8.90 17.95
N GLU A 76 -9.69 7.83 18.25
CA GLU A 76 -9.31 6.50 17.82
C GLU A 76 -10.49 5.60 17.54
N GLY A 77 -10.54 5.09 16.33
CA GLY A 77 -11.19 3.84 16.03
C GLY A 77 -10.44 2.64 16.66
N ASP A 78 -9.60 2.87 17.65
CA ASP A 78 -8.69 1.90 18.20
C ASP A 78 -9.20 1.30 19.52
N ALA A 79 -9.98 0.23 19.38
CA ALA A 79 -10.41 -0.56 20.52
C ALA A 79 -9.21 -1.11 21.34
N ALA A 80 -8.07 -1.32 20.71
CA ALA A 80 -6.88 -1.81 21.39
C ALA A 80 -6.28 -0.76 22.33
N TRP A 81 -6.28 0.51 21.96
CA TRP A 81 -5.90 1.59 22.88
C TRP A 81 -6.86 1.68 24.05
N ALA A 82 -8.16 1.72 23.78
CA ALA A 82 -9.20 1.83 24.82
C ALA A 82 -9.15 0.66 25.82
N ALA A 83 -8.73 -0.52 25.38
CA ALA A 83 -8.55 -1.68 26.25
C ALA A 83 -7.32 -1.57 27.15
N ARG A 84 -6.29 -0.83 26.74
CA ARG A 84 -5.03 -0.68 27.49
C ARG A 84 -5.01 0.54 28.41
N HIS A 85 -5.75 1.59 28.09
CA HIS A 85 -5.65 2.86 28.77
C HIS A 85 -7.00 3.34 29.32
N PRO A 86 -7.01 3.92 30.53
CA PRO A 86 -8.22 4.52 31.09
C PRO A 86 -8.73 5.67 30.22
N TYR A 87 -10.03 5.86 30.24
CA TYR A 87 -10.65 7.00 29.58
C TYR A 87 -10.11 8.34 30.07
N THR A 88 -9.85 9.24 29.14
CA THR A 88 -9.58 10.64 29.39
C THR A 88 -10.25 11.50 28.31
N PRO A 89 -10.84 12.66 28.64
CA PRO A 89 -11.46 13.53 27.63
C PRO A 89 -10.44 14.17 26.68
N ILE A 90 -9.15 14.09 26.99
CA ILE A 90 -8.04 14.61 26.18
C ILE A 90 -7.06 13.46 25.96
N PRO A 91 -7.13 12.76 24.81
CA PRO A 91 -6.38 11.53 24.56
C PRO A 91 -4.90 11.64 24.92
N ALA A 92 -4.38 10.61 25.61
CA ALA A 92 -3.02 10.48 26.13
C ALA A 92 -2.64 11.45 27.27
N TRP A 93 -3.51 12.39 27.67
CA TRP A 93 -3.26 13.32 28.76
C TRP A 93 -4.11 13.00 29.99
N TYR A 94 -3.50 13.04 31.15
CA TYR A 94 -4.08 12.72 32.46
C TYR A 94 -3.72 13.78 33.47
N ALA A 95 -4.43 13.86 34.59
CA ALA A 95 -4.22 14.84 35.64
C ALA A 95 -4.38 14.23 37.05
N ALA A 96 -3.60 14.75 38.00
CA ALA A 96 -3.77 14.54 39.42
C ALA A 96 -3.63 15.87 40.15
N GLU A 97 -4.54 16.17 41.08
CA GLU A 97 -4.60 17.48 41.75
C GLU A 97 -4.56 18.66 40.76
N ALA A 98 -5.15 18.44 39.56
CA ALA A 98 -5.31 19.45 38.52
C ALA A 98 -6.56 19.13 37.69
N ASP A 99 -7.20 20.17 37.16
CA ASP A 99 -8.34 20.04 36.26
C ASP A 99 -7.89 20.44 34.85
N MET A 100 -8.22 19.62 33.85
CA MET A 100 -7.89 19.87 32.44
C MET A 100 -9.14 20.11 31.62
N ARG A 101 -9.09 21.09 30.71
CA ARG A 101 -10.14 21.30 29.71
C ARG A 101 -9.54 21.85 28.42
N LEU A 102 -10.20 21.56 27.29
CA LEU A 102 -9.88 22.23 26.05
C LEU A 102 -10.37 23.69 26.07
N ASP A 103 -9.60 24.55 25.47
CA ASP A 103 -9.97 25.92 25.14
C ASP A 103 -9.90 26.07 23.61
N LEU A 104 -11.06 26.26 22.96
CA LEU A 104 -11.18 26.36 21.51
C LEU A 104 -11.12 27.82 21.02
N GLU A 105 -11.14 28.81 21.94
CA GLU A 105 -11.12 30.23 21.61
C GLU A 105 -9.69 30.81 21.75
N ASP A 106 -9.02 30.42 22.83
CA ASP A 106 -7.69 30.93 23.18
C ASP A 106 -6.58 29.97 22.70
N THR A 107 -6.31 29.97 21.40
CA THR A 107 -5.35 29.08 20.74
C THR A 107 -4.01 29.78 20.52
N LEU A 108 -2.94 28.99 20.33
CA LEU A 108 -1.58 29.50 20.10
C LEU A 108 -1.49 30.40 18.86
N ASN A 109 -2.16 30.00 17.78
CA ASN A 109 -2.23 30.73 16.51
C ASN A 109 -3.48 30.32 15.74
N SER A 110 -3.76 31.00 14.64
CA SER A 110 -4.97 30.78 13.82
C SER A 110 -5.05 29.42 13.12
N ARG A 111 -4.00 28.62 13.17
CA ARG A 111 -3.95 27.27 12.58
C ARG A 111 -4.23 26.18 13.60
N ARG A 112 -4.27 26.50 14.91
CA ARG A 112 -4.62 25.59 15.99
C ARG A 112 -6.10 25.64 16.29
N GLU A 113 -6.69 24.47 16.54
CA GLU A 113 -8.11 24.32 16.84
C GLU A 113 -8.37 24.26 18.36
N ALA A 114 -7.35 23.99 19.16
CA ALA A 114 -7.45 23.89 20.60
C ALA A 114 -6.16 24.30 21.32
N SER A 115 -6.33 24.61 22.61
CA SER A 115 -5.26 24.65 23.61
C SER A 115 -5.72 23.86 24.84
N LEU A 116 -4.77 23.40 25.67
CA LEU A 116 -5.04 22.73 26.93
C LEU A 116 -4.99 23.73 28.07
N LYS A 117 -6.12 24.01 28.70
CA LYS A 117 -6.17 24.82 29.93
C LYS A 117 -6.12 23.94 31.16
N VAL A 118 -5.15 24.21 32.02
CA VAL A 118 -4.88 23.44 33.25
C VAL A 118 -5.01 24.35 34.46
N SER A 119 -5.87 23.95 35.41
CA SER A 119 -5.99 24.57 36.71
C SER A 119 -5.33 23.70 37.76
N PHE A 120 -4.07 24.01 38.10
CA PHE A 120 -3.29 23.30 39.13
C PHE A 120 -3.72 23.67 40.54
N ARG A 121 -3.90 22.66 41.40
CA ARG A 121 -3.85 22.79 42.86
C ARG A 121 -2.38 22.72 43.29
N PRO A 122 -2.03 23.13 44.50
CA PRO A 122 -0.67 23.03 45.00
C PRO A 122 -0.11 21.60 44.94
N GLY A 123 0.97 21.36 44.19
CA GLY A 123 1.55 20.04 43.95
C GLY A 123 0.87 19.24 42.87
N GLY A 124 -0.08 19.83 42.14
CA GLY A 124 -0.79 19.19 41.04
C GLY A 124 0.08 18.91 39.82
N SER A 125 -0.33 17.98 39.03
CA SER A 125 0.39 17.57 37.81
C SER A 125 -0.56 17.13 36.68
N VAL A 126 -0.08 17.28 35.45
CA VAL A 126 -0.63 16.67 34.27
C VAL A 126 0.46 15.84 33.60
N TRP A 127 0.11 14.77 32.91
CA TRP A 127 1.11 13.94 32.23
C TRP A 127 0.61 13.37 30.92
N ASN A 128 1.56 13.12 30.01
CA ASN A 128 1.36 12.45 28.74
C ASN A 128 2.04 11.07 28.74
N ILE A 129 1.37 10.05 28.22
CA ILE A 129 1.84 8.67 28.17
C ILE A 129 2.43 8.28 26.82
N GLY A 130 2.58 9.24 25.90
CA GLY A 130 3.11 8.99 24.55
C GLY A 130 2.25 8.03 23.74
N TYR A 131 2.92 7.23 22.92
CA TYR A 131 2.37 6.14 22.11
C TYR A 131 2.62 4.80 22.84
N ASP A 132 1.86 4.53 23.91
CA ASP A 132 2.03 3.39 24.82
C ASP A 132 3.39 3.39 25.54
N GLY A 133 3.74 4.50 26.13
CA GLY A 133 4.99 4.78 26.83
C GLY A 133 5.92 5.68 26.01
N ILE A 134 6.67 6.50 26.75
CA ILE A 134 7.71 7.34 26.17
C ILE A 134 9.06 6.62 26.33
N PRO A 135 9.81 6.37 25.25
CA PRO A 135 11.10 5.70 25.33
C PRO A 135 12.15 6.65 25.93
N ALA A 136 12.58 6.35 27.13
CA ALA A 136 13.70 7.00 27.79
C ALA A 136 14.94 6.09 27.73
N HIS A 137 15.99 6.52 27.04
CA HIS A 137 17.26 5.83 26.93
C HIS A 137 18.30 6.50 27.84
N LYS A 138 18.95 5.72 28.69
CA LYS A 138 20.00 6.22 29.59
C LYS A 138 21.09 6.96 28.81
N GLY A 139 21.33 8.21 29.16
CA GLY A 139 22.38 9.04 28.55
C GLY A 139 22.04 9.61 27.17
N GLN A 140 20.86 9.31 26.59
CA GLN A 140 20.40 9.92 25.37
C GLN A 140 19.40 11.02 25.69
N ALA A 141 19.68 12.23 25.26
CA ALA A 141 18.85 13.36 25.61
C ALA A 141 17.61 13.43 24.72
N ALA A 142 16.50 13.89 25.31
CA ALA A 142 15.32 14.34 24.60
C ALA A 142 15.18 15.86 24.68
N GLN A 143 14.74 16.46 23.58
CA GLN A 143 14.43 17.89 23.49
C GLN A 143 12.93 18.09 23.68
N PHE A 144 12.58 18.72 24.78
CA PHE A 144 11.21 19.15 25.05
C PHE A 144 11.07 20.63 24.74
N TYR A 145 9.95 21.01 24.12
CA TYR A 145 9.50 22.39 24.13
C TYR A 145 7.99 22.48 24.25
N ALA A 146 7.53 23.62 24.80
CA ALA A 146 6.12 23.91 24.83
C ALA A 146 5.89 25.43 24.68
N PHE A 147 4.72 25.77 24.11
CA PHE A 147 4.17 27.09 24.10
C PHE A 147 3.09 27.17 25.17
N TRP A 148 3.24 28.07 26.09
CA TRP A 148 2.33 28.28 27.21
C TRP A 148 2.22 29.72 27.65
N LYS A 149 1.17 30.01 28.41
CA LYS A 149 0.96 31.22 29.11
C LYS A 149 0.26 30.96 30.45
N ALA A 150 0.36 31.87 31.38
CA ALA A 150 -0.23 31.72 32.71
C ALA A 150 -0.97 33.00 33.13
N ASP A 151 -1.88 32.90 34.11
CA ASP A 151 -2.57 34.03 34.71
C ASP A 151 -1.63 34.90 35.54
N LYS A 152 -0.59 34.31 36.09
CA LYS A 152 0.50 34.96 36.87
C LYS A 152 1.81 34.25 36.57
N PRO A 153 2.97 34.90 36.86
CA PRO A 153 4.25 34.21 36.68
C PRO A 153 4.29 32.90 37.48
N VAL A 154 4.68 31.81 36.87
CA VAL A 154 4.71 30.48 37.49
C VAL A 154 5.89 29.68 37.00
N THR A 155 6.49 28.87 37.89
CA THR A 155 7.52 27.90 37.58
C THR A 155 6.87 26.52 37.47
N LEU A 156 7.04 25.87 36.34
CA LEU A 156 6.62 24.49 36.12
C LEU A 156 7.86 23.57 36.12
N THR A 157 7.69 22.37 36.69
CA THR A 157 8.69 21.29 36.55
C THR A 157 8.22 20.32 35.50
N VAL A 158 9.08 20.05 34.52
CA VAL A 158 8.85 19.05 33.46
C VAL A 158 9.78 17.91 33.70
N SER A 159 9.25 16.68 33.83
CA SER A 159 10.01 15.49 34.19
C SER A 159 9.66 14.30 33.30
N LEU A 160 10.65 13.48 32.95
CA LEU A 160 10.44 12.10 32.52
C LEU A 160 10.41 11.24 33.76
N VAL A 161 9.32 10.49 33.93
CA VAL A 161 9.07 9.65 35.11
C VAL A 161 8.84 8.24 34.61
N SER A 162 9.56 7.27 35.20
CA SER A 162 9.44 5.85 34.89
C SER A 162 8.07 5.28 35.24
N CYS A 163 7.78 4.09 34.77
CA CYS A 163 6.54 3.39 35.06
C CYS A 163 6.35 3.09 36.57
N ASP A 164 7.43 2.94 37.35
CA ASP A 164 7.43 2.74 38.79
C ASP A 164 7.44 4.05 39.61
N GLY A 165 7.45 5.21 38.93
CA GLY A 165 7.37 6.54 39.54
C GLY A 165 8.73 7.20 39.82
N ALA A 166 9.87 6.61 39.43
CA ALA A 166 11.16 7.24 39.59
C ALA A 166 11.36 8.39 38.59
N CYS A 167 11.97 9.50 39.04
CA CYS A 167 12.32 10.60 38.14
C CYS A 167 13.58 10.22 37.34
N LEU A 168 13.43 10.14 36.01
CA LEU A 168 14.53 9.83 35.09
C LEU A 168 15.28 11.06 34.63
N ALA A 169 14.58 12.16 34.40
CA ALA A 169 15.12 13.45 34.01
C ALA A 169 14.15 14.57 34.41
N SER A 170 14.63 15.77 34.67
CA SER A 170 13.78 16.93 34.95
C SER A 170 14.43 18.25 34.56
N GLY A 171 13.59 19.24 34.29
CA GLY A 171 13.94 20.61 34.04
C GLY A 171 12.83 21.54 34.52
N THR A 172 13.12 22.83 34.61
CA THR A 172 12.15 23.86 35.03
C THR A 172 11.91 24.86 33.91
N ALA A 173 10.66 25.30 33.79
CA ALA A 173 10.23 26.34 32.87
C ALA A 173 9.60 27.49 33.62
N GLU A 174 10.10 28.71 33.37
CA GLU A 174 9.53 29.94 33.91
C GLU A 174 8.52 30.51 32.92
N ILE A 175 7.27 30.57 33.31
CA ILE A 175 6.17 31.03 32.46
C ILE A 175 5.79 32.47 32.89
N PRO A 176 5.93 33.46 31.98
CA PRO A 176 5.47 34.82 32.27
C PRO A 176 3.95 34.90 32.26
N ALA A 177 3.39 35.93 32.90
CA ALA A 177 1.97 36.22 32.88
C ALA A 177 1.51 36.79 31.53
N GLY A 178 0.32 36.38 31.09
CA GLY A 178 -0.51 37.07 30.09
C GLY A 178 -0.17 36.90 28.63
N SER A 179 1.01 36.40 28.25
CA SER A 179 1.41 36.19 26.85
C SER A 179 1.97 34.79 26.54
N TRP A 180 1.79 34.33 25.34
CA TRP A 180 2.41 33.10 24.87
C TRP A 180 3.94 33.23 24.94
N SER A 181 4.58 32.25 25.55
CA SER A 181 6.02 32.09 25.62
C SER A 181 6.42 30.67 25.29
N ARG A 182 7.59 30.49 24.70
CA ARG A 182 8.20 29.19 24.45
C ARG A 182 9.26 28.90 25.50
N SER A 183 9.26 27.70 26.02
CA SER A 183 10.37 27.15 26.80
C SER A 183 10.94 25.93 26.12
N ASP A 184 12.25 25.81 26.11
CA ASP A 184 12.99 24.67 25.55
C ASP A 184 13.80 24.02 26.68
N LEU A 185 13.66 22.72 26.87
CA LEU A 185 14.33 21.92 27.90
C LEU A 185 15.03 20.70 27.29
N ARG A 186 16.23 20.46 27.79
CA ARG A 186 16.95 19.22 27.48
C ARG A 186 16.81 18.25 28.64
N LEU A 187 16.15 17.14 28.41
CA LEU A 187 15.93 16.09 29.39
C LEU A 187 16.92 14.95 29.12
N LEU A 188 17.76 14.59 30.11
CA LEU A 188 18.79 13.57 30.00
C LEU A 188 18.47 12.43 30.97
N PRO A 189 17.87 11.31 30.51
CA PRO A 189 17.50 10.19 31.37
C PRO A 189 18.73 9.54 32.02
N VAL A 190 18.59 9.18 33.31
CA VAL A 190 19.63 8.48 34.10
C VAL A 190 19.50 6.96 34.08
N ALA A 191 18.38 6.45 33.56
CA ALA A 191 18.10 5.02 33.37
C ALA A 191 17.24 4.79 32.14
N ASP A 192 17.23 3.56 31.63
CA ASP A 192 16.35 3.12 30.56
C ASP A 192 14.96 2.83 31.11
N ASP A 193 13.92 3.32 30.41
CA ASP A 193 12.52 2.92 30.63
C ASP A 193 11.73 3.23 29.35
N PHE A 194 11.08 2.23 28.78
CA PHE A 194 10.31 2.34 27.53
C PHE A 194 8.81 2.55 27.76
N GLN A 195 8.40 2.65 29.05
CA GLN A 195 7.04 2.94 29.50
C GLN A 195 6.99 4.21 30.34
N ALA A 196 7.97 5.10 30.17
CA ALA A 196 8.02 6.38 30.88
C ALA A 196 6.87 7.30 30.42
N ARG A 197 6.63 8.34 31.18
CA ARG A 197 5.66 9.40 30.91
C ARG A 197 6.29 10.77 31.10
N LEU A 198 5.82 11.76 30.35
CA LEU A 198 6.17 13.16 30.55
C LEU A 198 5.21 13.77 31.59
N VAL A 199 5.73 14.27 32.70
CA VAL A 199 4.95 14.88 33.79
C VAL A 199 5.27 16.38 33.86
N ILE A 200 4.22 17.20 33.82
CA ILE A 200 4.31 18.66 34.06
C ILE A 200 3.64 18.92 35.39
N SER A 201 4.38 19.47 36.37
CA SER A 201 3.89 19.71 37.72
C SER A 201 4.09 21.17 38.15
N CYS A 202 3.20 21.60 39.05
CA CYS A 202 3.21 22.95 39.63
C CYS A 202 3.16 22.87 41.15
N ALA A 203 4.13 23.51 41.83
CA ALA A 203 4.19 23.53 43.29
C ALA A 203 3.09 24.41 43.94
N GLN A 204 2.55 25.34 43.19
CA GLN A 204 1.55 26.31 43.68
C GLN A 204 0.25 26.21 42.82
N ALA A 205 -0.83 26.75 43.36
CA ALA A 205 -2.05 26.88 42.54
C ALA A 205 -1.82 27.89 41.41
N ALA A 206 -2.15 27.52 40.19
CA ALA A 206 -1.99 28.37 39.01
C ALA A 206 -2.92 27.92 37.86
N GLU A 207 -3.33 28.86 37.02
CA GLU A 207 -3.91 28.57 35.73
C GLU A 207 -2.86 28.71 34.63
N VAL A 208 -2.71 27.65 33.84
CA VAL A 208 -1.75 27.60 32.70
C VAL A 208 -2.50 27.12 31.46
N THR A 209 -2.31 27.82 30.35
CA THR A 209 -2.76 27.40 29.04
C THR A 209 -1.57 26.91 28.25
N ILE A 210 -1.64 25.70 27.72
CA ILE A 210 -0.62 25.06 26.89
C ILE A 210 -1.16 25.00 25.47
N GLY A 211 -0.49 25.66 24.53
CA GLY A 211 -0.93 25.77 23.14
C GLY A 211 -0.35 24.69 22.23
N PHE A 212 0.83 24.19 22.58
CA PHE A 212 1.51 23.13 21.82
C PHE A 212 2.66 22.57 22.64
N THR A 213 2.92 21.27 22.49
CA THR A 213 4.06 20.59 23.13
C THR A 213 4.79 19.70 22.13
N SER A 214 6.06 19.40 22.40
CA SER A 214 6.81 18.41 21.64
C SER A 214 7.92 17.82 22.52
N LEU A 215 8.18 16.53 22.33
CA LEU A 215 9.30 15.82 22.93
C LEU A 215 9.93 14.91 21.85
N MET A 216 11.10 15.28 21.38
CA MET A 216 11.83 14.59 20.34
C MET A 216 13.17 14.05 20.86
N PRO A 217 13.68 12.91 20.35
CA PRO A 217 15.07 12.53 20.62
C PRO A 217 16.01 13.64 20.10
N GLN A 218 17.07 13.90 20.84
CA GLN A 218 18.08 14.87 20.38
C GLN A 218 18.85 14.34 19.17
N GLU A 219 19.09 13.04 19.14
CA GLU A 219 19.79 12.37 18.04
C GLU A 219 18.77 11.80 17.07
N THR A 220 18.87 12.21 15.82
CA THR A 220 18.01 11.77 14.71
C THR A 220 18.88 11.43 13.50
N TYR A 221 18.33 10.75 12.50
CA TYR A 221 19.08 10.38 11.31
C TYR A 221 19.67 11.64 10.64
N MET A 222 20.99 11.68 10.50
CA MET A 222 21.77 12.82 9.99
C MET A 222 21.45 14.19 10.64
N GLY A 223 20.69 14.21 11.73
CA GLY A 223 20.20 15.43 12.38
C GLY A 223 18.96 16.04 11.73
N HIS A 224 18.33 15.36 10.80
CA HIS A 224 17.19 15.84 10.00
C HIS A 224 15.82 15.46 10.58
N GLY A 225 15.76 15.06 11.86
CA GLY A 225 14.49 14.92 12.58
C GLY A 225 13.76 13.60 12.40
N LEU A 226 14.38 12.58 11.79
CA LEU A 226 13.77 11.27 11.57
C LEU A 226 14.38 10.17 12.47
N ARG A 227 13.60 9.14 12.75
CA ARG A 227 13.98 8.01 13.60
C ARG A 227 15.03 7.12 12.91
N THR A 228 16.21 7.05 13.52
CA THR A 228 17.40 6.44 12.90
C THR A 228 17.23 4.97 12.54
N ASP A 229 16.69 4.13 13.45
CA ASP A 229 16.52 2.70 13.19
C ASP A 229 15.56 2.44 12.03
N LEU A 230 14.47 3.22 11.91
CA LEU A 230 13.55 3.09 10.79
C LEU A 230 14.18 3.52 9.46
N VAL A 231 14.92 4.65 9.46
CA VAL A 231 15.60 5.11 8.23
C VAL A 231 16.71 4.15 7.80
N GLU A 232 17.42 3.51 8.75
CA GLU A 232 18.43 2.49 8.41
C GLU A 232 17.81 1.25 7.76
N LEU A 233 16.60 0.83 8.18
CA LEU A 233 15.86 -0.23 7.50
C LEU A 233 15.46 0.18 6.08
N LEU A 234 14.99 1.43 5.89
CA LEU A 234 14.71 1.96 4.54
C LEU A 234 15.97 1.95 3.67
N ARG A 235 17.09 2.44 4.20
CA ARG A 235 18.38 2.49 3.51
C ARG A 235 18.85 1.10 3.07
N SER A 236 18.54 0.07 3.86
CA SER A 236 18.93 -1.33 3.56
C SER A 236 18.25 -1.87 2.31
N THR A 237 17.11 -1.33 1.89
CA THR A 237 16.40 -1.74 0.66
C THR A 237 17.10 -1.29 -0.62
N ARG A 238 18.01 -0.32 -0.56
CA ARG A 238 18.66 0.29 -1.74
C ARG A 238 17.68 0.87 -2.76
N SER A 239 16.51 1.26 -2.30
CA SER A 239 15.46 1.86 -3.13
C SER A 239 15.92 3.15 -3.80
N LYS A 240 15.34 3.47 -4.96
CA LYS A 240 15.73 4.62 -5.80
C LYS A 240 14.67 5.71 -5.90
N PHE A 241 13.49 5.49 -5.37
CA PHE A 241 12.47 6.54 -5.23
C PHE A 241 11.60 6.29 -3.98
N MET A 242 10.92 7.35 -3.56
CA MET A 242 9.86 7.27 -2.55
C MET A 242 8.60 7.96 -3.05
N ARG A 243 7.46 7.27 -2.99
CA ARG A 243 6.11 7.78 -3.24
C ARG A 243 5.52 8.34 -1.95
N TRP A 244 5.09 9.61 -1.96
CA TRP A 244 4.54 10.33 -0.81
C TRP A 244 3.49 11.36 -1.28
N PRO A 245 2.46 11.73 -0.52
CA PRO A 245 2.09 11.28 0.83
C PRO A 245 1.37 9.93 0.83
N GLY A 246 1.34 9.27 -0.31
CA GLY A 246 0.80 7.95 -0.49
C GLY A 246 -0.66 7.96 -0.88
N GLY A 247 -1.27 6.80 -0.78
CA GLY A 247 -2.59 6.37 -1.13
C GLY A 247 -3.78 7.31 -0.86
N CYS A 248 -4.83 6.75 -0.29
CA CYS A 248 -6.08 7.50 -0.03
C CYS A 248 -5.93 8.72 0.89
N VAL A 249 -4.84 8.82 1.66
CA VAL A 249 -4.58 9.98 2.54
C VAL A 249 -4.48 11.30 1.75
N VAL A 250 -3.96 11.28 0.52
CA VAL A 250 -3.87 12.51 -0.29
C VAL A 250 -5.24 13.08 -0.62
N GLU A 251 -6.23 12.23 -0.73
CA GLU A 251 -7.61 12.57 -1.14
C GLU A 251 -8.52 12.89 0.04
N GLY A 252 -8.35 12.15 1.15
CA GLY A 252 -9.17 12.29 2.35
C GLY A 252 -10.60 11.76 2.19
N LEU A 253 -11.38 11.86 3.27
CA LEU A 253 -12.81 11.52 3.32
C LEU A 253 -13.68 12.62 2.71
N ASP A 254 -13.26 13.88 2.89
CA ASP A 254 -13.90 15.08 2.39
C ASP A 254 -12.84 16.16 2.14
N ARG A 255 -13.25 17.32 1.66
CA ARG A 255 -12.36 18.45 1.34
C ARG A 255 -11.50 18.91 2.51
N THR A 256 -11.95 18.72 3.74
CA THR A 256 -11.26 19.22 4.94
C THR A 256 -10.21 18.27 5.44
N SER A 257 -10.36 16.98 5.11
CA SER A 257 -9.40 15.92 5.44
C SER A 257 -8.42 15.62 4.29
N ALA A 258 -8.65 16.17 3.08
CA ALA A 258 -7.72 16.10 1.97
C ALA A 258 -6.38 16.74 2.34
N MET A 259 -5.28 16.07 2.01
CA MET A 259 -3.95 16.60 2.27
C MET A 259 -3.66 17.79 1.36
N ARG A 260 -3.09 18.84 1.95
CA ARG A 260 -2.62 20.03 1.23
C ARG A 260 -1.15 20.27 1.53
N PHE A 261 -0.39 20.63 0.53
CA PHE A 261 1.01 20.99 0.69
C PHE A 261 1.21 22.03 1.80
N THR A 262 0.39 23.09 1.81
CA THR A 262 0.47 24.18 2.78
C THR A 262 0.20 23.76 4.23
N TYR A 263 -0.33 22.56 4.47
CA TYR A 263 -0.52 22.00 5.82
C TYR A 263 0.74 21.31 6.35
N THR A 264 1.69 20.99 5.49
CA THR A 264 2.81 20.09 5.77
C THR A 264 4.18 20.77 5.82
N VAL A 265 4.24 22.08 5.60
CA VAL A 265 5.48 22.85 5.60
C VAL A 265 5.46 24.00 6.60
N GLY A 266 6.61 24.53 6.95
CA GLY A 266 6.79 25.52 8.01
C GLY A 266 7.02 24.90 9.39
N PRO A 267 7.08 25.71 10.45
CA PRO A 267 7.23 25.23 11.83
C PRO A 267 6.10 24.27 12.21
N VAL A 268 6.40 23.16 12.87
CA VAL A 268 5.41 22.11 13.16
C VAL A 268 4.21 22.60 14.00
N TRP A 269 4.39 23.60 14.85
CA TRP A 269 3.30 24.24 15.62
C TRP A 269 2.39 25.16 14.77
N GLU A 270 2.73 25.37 13.51
CA GLU A 270 1.92 26.10 12.52
C GLU A 270 1.36 25.19 11.44
N ARG A 271 1.71 23.90 11.43
CA ARG A 271 1.15 22.91 10.48
C ARG A 271 -0.27 22.53 10.89
N ILE A 272 -1.17 22.44 9.94
CA ILE A 272 -2.55 22.06 10.22
C ILE A 272 -2.63 20.55 10.38
N ALA A 273 -3.14 20.11 11.53
CA ALA A 273 -3.40 18.70 11.77
C ALA A 273 -4.68 18.28 11.04
N THR A 274 -4.62 17.17 10.32
CA THR A 274 -5.74 16.65 9.54
C THR A 274 -6.28 15.35 10.13
N TRP A 275 -7.61 15.17 10.13
CA TRP A 275 -8.19 13.87 10.41
C TRP A 275 -7.94 12.99 9.19
N ASN A 276 -7.12 11.99 9.39
CA ASN A 276 -6.79 11.07 8.31
C ASN A 276 -7.84 9.94 8.24
N LEU A 277 -8.06 9.43 7.05
CA LEU A 277 -9.09 8.41 6.79
C LEU A 277 -8.80 7.04 7.44
N TRP A 278 -7.65 6.89 8.09
CA TRP A 278 -7.28 5.75 8.94
C TRP A 278 -7.62 6.00 10.42
N HIS A 279 -8.63 6.84 10.69
CA HIS A 279 -9.30 7.04 11.95
C HIS A 279 -8.45 7.68 13.06
N TYR A 280 -7.52 8.53 12.71
CA TYR A 280 -6.77 9.34 13.68
C TYR A 280 -6.36 10.70 13.11
N ARG A 281 -5.96 11.59 13.98
CA ARG A 281 -5.45 12.90 13.57
C ARG A 281 -3.94 12.83 13.37
N ALA A 282 -3.48 13.18 12.16
CA ALA A 282 -2.09 13.34 11.80
C ALA A 282 -1.65 14.78 12.02
N SER A 283 -0.56 15.02 12.74
CA SER A 283 -0.06 16.37 12.98
C SER A 283 0.82 16.91 11.85
N ASN A 284 1.06 16.11 10.81
CA ASN A 284 1.93 16.42 9.68
C ASN A 284 3.38 16.72 10.09
N GLY A 285 3.89 16.05 11.13
CA GLY A 285 5.28 16.14 11.57
C GLY A 285 6.24 15.65 10.48
N PHE A 286 5.94 14.49 9.85
CA PHE A 286 6.56 14.06 8.60
C PHE A 286 5.81 14.69 7.43
N GLY A 287 6.22 15.89 7.04
CA GLY A 287 5.63 16.67 5.96
C GLY A 287 6.46 16.65 4.68
N PHE A 288 6.11 17.53 3.75
CA PHE A 288 6.75 17.60 2.43
C PHE A 288 8.25 17.91 2.50
N HIS A 289 8.67 18.76 3.44
CA HIS A 289 10.09 19.05 3.63
C HIS A 289 10.87 17.81 4.08
N GLU A 290 10.37 17.14 5.11
CA GLU A 290 10.99 15.94 5.69
C GLU A 290 11.02 14.79 4.68
N PHE A 291 9.99 14.67 3.83
CA PHE A 291 9.96 13.72 2.73
C PHE A 291 11.07 14.00 1.70
N LEU A 292 11.19 15.24 1.23
CA LEU A 292 12.21 15.62 0.24
C LEU A 292 13.62 15.45 0.81
N GLN A 293 13.81 15.82 2.08
CA GLN A 293 15.08 15.65 2.78
C GLN A 293 15.44 14.17 2.91
N LEU A 294 14.49 13.32 3.27
CA LEU A 294 14.72 11.86 3.33
C LEU A 294 15.10 11.29 1.97
N CYS A 295 14.45 11.74 0.89
CA CYS A 295 14.82 11.32 -0.47
C CYS A 295 16.28 11.71 -0.78
N GLU A 296 16.70 12.92 -0.46
CA GLU A 296 18.08 13.36 -0.66
C GLU A 296 19.06 12.56 0.21
N ASP A 297 18.76 12.37 1.50
CA ASP A 297 19.59 11.62 2.45
C ASP A 297 19.83 10.16 2.02
N LEU A 298 18.88 9.56 1.31
CA LEU A 298 18.94 8.18 0.85
C LEU A 298 19.26 8.02 -0.65
N ASP A 299 19.60 9.10 -1.36
CA ASP A 299 19.83 9.11 -2.83
C ASP A 299 18.66 8.50 -3.60
N MET A 300 17.44 8.96 -3.28
CA MET A 300 16.20 8.58 -3.92
C MET A 300 15.60 9.75 -4.71
N GLU A 301 14.90 9.44 -5.80
CA GLU A 301 14.05 10.39 -6.50
C GLU A 301 12.74 10.59 -5.73
N ALA A 302 12.25 11.82 -5.64
CA ALA A 302 10.96 12.10 -5.05
C ALA A 302 9.83 11.84 -6.07
N LEU A 303 8.81 11.08 -5.66
CA LEU A 303 7.55 10.90 -6.35
C LEU A 303 6.44 11.48 -5.48
N TYR A 304 5.89 12.60 -5.93
CA TYR A 304 4.85 13.32 -5.20
C TYR A 304 3.48 13.02 -5.78
N VAL A 305 2.57 12.51 -4.93
CA VAL A 305 1.17 12.27 -5.29
C VAL A 305 0.38 13.53 -5.00
N VAL A 306 -0.35 14.04 -5.98
CA VAL A 306 -1.17 15.24 -5.86
C VAL A 306 -2.66 14.89 -5.89
N ASN A 307 -3.45 15.55 -5.06
CA ASN A 307 -4.90 15.46 -5.17
C ASN A 307 -5.36 16.10 -6.48
N CYS A 308 -6.02 15.32 -7.33
CA CYS A 308 -6.46 15.80 -8.65
C CYS A 308 -7.79 16.58 -8.63
N GLY A 309 -8.29 16.93 -7.46
CA GLY A 309 -9.55 17.67 -7.32
C GLY A 309 -10.75 16.78 -7.03
N MET A 310 -10.51 15.68 -6.32
CA MET A 310 -11.56 14.82 -5.79
C MET A 310 -11.12 14.16 -4.48
N THR A 311 -12.10 13.76 -3.67
CA THR A 311 -11.82 12.96 -2.48
C THR A 311 -11.79 11.48 -2.83
N CYS A 312 -11.39 10.63 -1.88
CA CYS A 312 -11.15 9.21 -2.11
C CYS A 312 -12.34 8.54 -2.83
N GLN A 313 -12.11 8.09 -4.06
CA GLN A 313 -13.13 7.47 -4.90
C GLN A 313 -13.68 6.19 -4.29
N GLY A 314 -12.86 5.52 -3.50
CA GLY A 314 -13.26 4.39 -2.69
C GLY A 314 -14.30 4.71 -1.59
N ARG A 315 -14.71 5.97 -1.36
CA ARG A 315 -15.54 6.40 -0.22
C ARG A 315 -16.57 7.47 -0.57
N GLU A 316 -17.30 7.34 -1.68
CA GLU A 316 -18.30 8.33 -2.18
C GLU A 316 -17.70 9.71 -2.41
N PRO A 317 -16.98 9.90 -3.51
CA PRO A 317 -16.11 11.05 -3.71
C PRO A 317 -16.89 12.38 -3.84
N GLU A 318 -16.34 13.42 -3.25
CA GLU A 318 -16.67 14.80 -3.49
C GLU A 318 -15.81 15.32 -4.64
N PHE A 319 -16.40 15.95 -5.66
CA PHE A 319 -15.70 16.47 -6.84
C PHE A 319 -15.52 17.98 -6.73
N TYR A 320 -14.28 18.46 -6.98
CA TYR A 320 -13.97 19.87 -6.99
C TYR A 320 -14.18 20.44 -8.40
N GLU A 321 -14.74 21.63 -8.49
CA GLU A 321 -15.01 22.31 -9.75
C GLU A 321 -14.72 23.82 -9.64
N GLY A 322 -14.45 24.49 -10.77
CA GLY A 322 -14.19 25.91 -10.81
C GLY A 322 -13.05 26.34 -9.88
N ASP A 323 -13.30 27.34 -9.05
CA ASP A 323 -12.30 27.92 -8.14
C ASP A 323 -11.73 26.90 -7.14
N ASP A 324 -12.51 25.88 -6.71
CA ASP A 324 -12.04 24.83 -5.81
C ASP A 324 -11.00 23.93 -6.48
N LEU A 325 -11.20 23.61 -7.77
CA LEU A 325 -10.25 22.83 -8.56
C LEU A 325 -8.96 23.63 -8.81
N ASP A 326 -9.09 24.93 -9.11
CA ASP A 326 -7.96 25.84 -9.30
C ASP A 326 -7.16 26.04 -7.99
N ASP A 327 -7.83 26.08 -6.84
CA ASP A 327 -7.19 26.14 -5.52
C ASP A 327 -6.35 24.87 -5.27
N MET A 328 -6.91 23.69 -5.56
CA MET A 328 -6.18 22.44 -5.41
C MET A 328 -4.99 22.33 -6.39
N PHE A 329 -5.15 22.80 -7.63
CA PHE A 329 -4.03 22.86 -8.56
C PHE A 329 -2.94 23.84 -8.07
N SER A 330 -3.34 24.94 -7.44
CA SER A 330 -2.41 25.92 -6.87
C SER A 330 -1.57 25.32 -5.74
N GLU A 331 -2.13 24.44 -4.91
CA GLU A 331 -1.35 23.70 -3.90
C GLU A 331 -0.23 22.87 -4.55
N THR A 332 -0.52 22.21 -5.68
CA THR A 332 0.49 21.48 -6.45
C THR A 332 1.60 22.41 -6.97
N MET A 333 1.23 23.56 -7.53
CA MET A 333 2.22 24.53 -8.04
C MET A 333 3.08 25.13 -6.91
N MET A 334 2.50 25.38 -5.75
CA MET A 334 3.23 25.83 -4.56
C MET A 334 4.23 24.77 -4.08
N ALA A 335 3.86 23.48 -4.10
CA ALA A 335 4.76 22.38 -3.75
C ALA A 335 5.93 22.27 -4.72
N LEU A 336 5.69 22.43 -6.02
CA LEU A 336 6.74 22.40 -7.04
C LEU A 336 7.69 23.60 -6.92
N GLU A 337 7.15 24.81 -6.68
CA GLU A 337 7.98 25.99 -6.39
C GLU A 337 8.80 25.80 -5.11
N TYR A 338 8.21 25.17 -4.07
CA TYR A 338 8.94 24.83 -2.85
C TYR A 338 10.09 23.86 -3.12
N ALA A 339 9.84 22.78 -3.85
CA ALA A 339 10.86 21.78 -4.14
C ALA A 339 11.95 22.32 -5.07
N MET A 340 11.58 22.91 -6.20
CA MET A 340 12.48 23.21 -7.31
C MET A 340 12.75 24.70 -7.54
N GLY A 341 11.94 25.60 -6.95
CA GLY A 341 12.08 27.04 -7.12
C GLY A 341 13.34 27.64 -6.48
N ASP A 342 13.79 28.75 -7.02
CA ASP A 342 14.89 29.54 -6.47
C ASP A 342 14.53 30.18 -5.13
N VAL A 343 15.51 30.46 -4.27
CA VAL A 343 15.30 31.10 -2.95
C VAL A 343 14.67 32.49 -3.03
N THR A 344 14.64 33.13 -4.18
CA THR A 344 13.96 34.40 -4.41
C THR A 344 12.45 34.27 -4.59
N THR A 345 11.96 33.06 -4.84
CA THR A 345 10.53 32.79 -4.89
C THR A 345 9.94 32.65 -3.48
N LYS A 346 8.64 32.79 -3.34
CA LYS A 346 7.96 32.69 -2.03
C LYS A 346 8.24 31.35 -1.34
N TRP A 347 8.04 30.26 -2.06
CA TRP A 347 8.11 28.93 -1.47
C TRP A 347 9.56 28.40 -1.41
N GLY A 348 10.43 28.80 -2.35
CA GLY A 348 11.86 28.54 -2.27
C GLY A 348 12.52 29.27 -1.08
N ALA A 349 12.04 30.49 -0.75
CA ALA A 349 12.47 31.21 0.45
C ALA A 349 12.04 30.47 1.73
N LEU A 350 10.84 29.91 1.78
CA LEU A 350 10.38 29.11 2.92
C LEU A 350 11.22 27.82 3.06
N ARG A 351 11.54 27.14 1.97
CA ARG A 351 12.46 25.99 2.00
C ARG A 351 13.82 26.37 2.61
N ALA A 352 14.37 27.50 2.20
CA ALA A 352 15.63 28.00 2.76
C ALA A 352 15.53 28.31 4.26
N GLN A 353 14.40 28.87 4.71
CA GLN A 353 14.13 29.10 6.15
C GLN A 353 14.02 27.78 6.93
N MET A 354 13.52 26.74 6.31
CA MET A 354 13.47 25.38 6.89
C MET A 354 14.82 24.64 6.86
N GLY A 355 15.88 25.30 6.41
CA GLY A 355 17.25 24.78 6.47
C GLY A 355 17.84 24.29 5.14
N HIS A 356 17.06 24.26 4.05
CA HIS A 356 17.51 23.75 2.76
C HIS A 356 17.44 24.82 1.66
N PRO A 357 18.49 25.65 1.47
CA PRO A 357 18.46 26.74 0.48
C PRO A 357 18.54 26.23 -0.98
N ALA A 358 19.20 25.09 -1.24
CA ALA A 358 19.28 24.51 -2.58
C ALA A 358 17.93 23.89 -2.98
N PRO A 359 17.56 23.88 -4.29
CA PRO A 359 16.43 23.10 -4.76
C PRO A 359 16.61 21.61 -4.50
N PHE A 360 15.52 20.93 -4.14
CA PHE A 360 15.46 19.49 -4.10
C PHE A 360 15.23 18.93 -5.51
N LYS A 361 15.50 17.64 -5.68
CA LYS A 361 15.13 16.90 -6.89
C LYS A 361 13.69 16.37 -6.73
N LEU A 362 12.82 16.70 -7.67
CA LEU A 362 11.50 16.11 -7.78
C LEU A 362 11.31 15.66 -9.22
N LYS A 363 11.18 14.36 -9.43
CA LYS A 363 11.21 13.76 -10.77
C LYS A 363 9.85 13.29 -11.24
N TYR A 364 9.00 12.83 -10.32
CA TYR A 364 7.74 12.19 -10.62
C TYR A 364 6.58 12.89 -9.92
N ILE A 365 5.48 13.08 -10.64
CA ILE A 365 4.19 13.50 -10.09
C ILE A 365 3.14 12.48 -10.50
N GLU A 366 2.43 11.96 -9.52
CA GLU A 366 1.25 11.15 -9.72
C GLU A 366 0.00 12.00 -9.52
N ILE A 367 -0.92 11.98 -10.49
CA ILE A 367 -2.13 12.81 -10.52
C ILE A 367 -3.30 12.00 -9.98
N GLY A 368 -3.65 12.22 -8.71
CA GLY A 368 -4.66 11.48 -7.96
C GLY A 368 -4.13 10.19 -7.31
N ASN A 369 -5.02 9.38 -6.74
CA ASN A 369 -4.74 8.06 -6.18
C ASN A 369 -5.94 7.14 -6.35
N GLU A 370 -5.74 5.96 -6.97
CA GLU A 370 -6.80 4.96 -7.20
C GLU A 370 -8.09 5.53 -7.84
N ASN A 371 -7.94 6.55 -8.66
CA ASN A 371 -9.05 7.20 -9.36
C ASN A 371 -9.21 6.64 -10.77
N ASP A 372 -10.45 6.55 -11.23
CA ASP A 372 -10.80 6.13 -12.59
C ASP A 372 -12.15 6.73 -13.05
N GLY A 373 -12.42 6.60 -14.35
CA GLY A 373 -13.69 6.97 -14.96
C GLY A 373 -13.80 8.45 -15.38
N PRO A 374 -14.99 8.86 -15.86
CA PRO A 374 -15.16 10.17 -16.50
C PRO A 374 -14.88 11.37 -15.59
N GLU A 375 -15.13 11.25 -14.28
CA GLU A 375 -14.87 12.33 -13.33
C GLU A 375 -13.38 12.50 -13.06
N TYR A 376 -12.63 11.40 -13.03
CA TYR A 376 -11.18 11.45 -13.00
C TYR A 376 -10.62 12.06 -14.29
N ASP A 377 -11.06 11.57 -15.45
CA ASP A 377 -10.55 12.01 -16.75
C ASP A 377 -10.66 13.54 -16.95
N LYS A 378 -11.78 14.15 -16.55
CA LYS A 378 -11.99 15.61 -16.60
C LYS A 378 -10.96 16.38 -15.79
N ARG A 379 -10.56 15.87 -14.63
CA ARG A 379 -9.61 16.51 -13.71
C ARG A 379 -8.18 16.20 -14.10
N TYR A 380 -7.92 14.94 -14.45
CA TYR A 380 -6.61 14.49 -14.89
C TYR A 380 -6.08 15.34 -16.06
N ILE A 381 -6.88 15.54 -17.11
CA ILE A 381 -6.41 16.29 -18.28
C ILE A 381 -6.06 17.75 -17.93
N VAL A 382 -6.80 18.38 -17.04
CA VAL A 382 -6.52 19.75 -16.58
C VAL A 382 -5.19 19.82 -15.86
N PHE A 383 -4.92 18.87 -14.93
CA PHE A 383 -3.65 18.79 -14.22
C PHE A 383 -2.51 18.44 -15.17
N TYR A 384 -2.71 17.44 -16.03
CA TYR A 384 -1.69 16.98 -16.97
C TYR A 384 -1.20 18.13 -17.89
N GLU A 385 -2.11 18.82 -18.57
CA GLU A 385 -1.75 19.88 -19.52
C GLU A 385 -1.04 21.05 -18.83
N ARG A 386 -1.55 21.47 -17.68
CA ARG A 386 -0.99 22.61 -16.92
C ARG A 386 0.40 22.24 -16.33
N LEU A 387 0.58 21.04 -15.81
CA LEU A 387 1.86 20.55 -15.29
C LEU A 387 2.88 20.35 -16.41
N GLN A 388 2.48 19.74 -17.53
CA GLN A 388 3.36 19.54 -18.68
C GLN A 388 3.83 20.86 -19.27
N GLN A 389 3.00 21.91 -19.23
CA GLN A 389 3.39 23.25 -19.69
C GLN A 389 4.37 23.92 -18.72
N ALA A 390 4.15 23.78 -17.40
CA ALA A 390 4.91 24.50 -16.38
C ALA A 390 6.23 23.80 -16.03
N TYR A 391 6.25 22.46 -16.02
CA TYR A 391 7.38 21.62 -15.62
C TYR A 391 7.54 20.42 -16.58
N PRO A 392 7.94 20.67 -17.85
CA PRO A 392 8.02 19.61 -18.87
C PRO A 392 9.07 18.52 -18.57
N GLU A 393 9.97 18.77 -17.63
CA GLU A 393 10.99 17.82 -17.18
C GLU A 393 10.47 16.77 -16.18
N VAL A 394 9.30 17.00 -15.57
CA VAL A 394 8.71 16.09 -14.60
C VAL A 394 7.89 15.01 -15.31
N VAL A 395 8.06 13.79 -14.90
CA VAL A 395 7.29 12.64 -15.41
C VAL A 395 5.92 12.60 -14.73
N LEU A 396 4.86 12.56 -15.53
CA LEU A 396 3.48 12.54 -15.04
C LEU A 396 2.91 11.12 -15.08
N ILE A 397 2.29 10.71 -13.97
CA ILE A 397 1.73 9.38 -13.76
C ILE A 397 0.21 9.51 -13.63
N SER A 398 -0.53 8.65 -14.31
CA SER A 398 -1.99 8.50 -14.22
C SER A 398 -2.33 7.30 -13.33
N ASN A 399 -3.43 7.37 -12.60
CA ASN A 399 -3.95 6.24 -11.78
C ASN A 399 -4.68 5.18 -12.61
N ALA A 400 -4.99 5.47 -13.84
CA ALA A 400 -5.75 4.59 -14.71
C ALA A 400 -5.17 4.60 -16.13
N HIS A 401 -5.51 3.60 -16.91
CA HIS A 401 -5.17 3.50 -18.33
C HIS A 401 -5.95 4.55 -19.16
N THR A 402 -5.63 5.83 -18.93
CA THR A 402 -6.29 6.97 -19.60
C THR A 402 -6.00 7.02 -21.10
N GLU A 403 -4.89 6.42 -21.57
CA GLU A 403 -4.59 6.26 -22.99
C GLU A 403 -5.65 5.43 -23.75
N TRP A 404 -6.31 4.49 -23.08
CA TRP A 404 -7.40 3.70 -23.69
C TRP A 404 -8.63 4.58 -24.01
N ARG A 405 -8.73 5.72 -23.34
CA ARG A 405 -9.76 6.74 -23.54
C ARG A 405 -9.26 7.92 -24.39
N GLY A 406 -8.06 7.80 -24.96
CA GLY A 406 -7.45 8.79 -25.86
C GLY A 406 -6.84 10.01 -25.17
N LEU A 407 -6.59 9.93 -23.85
CA LEU A 407 -5.93 11.00 -23.11
C LEU A 407 -4.41 10.82 -23.13
N PRO A 408 -3.63 11.91 -23.06
CA PRO A 408 -2.18 11.84 -23.01
C PRO A 408 -1.75 11.15 -21.68
N THR A 409 -0.88 10.14 -21.79
CA THR A 409 -0.45 9.35 -20.65
C THR A 409 1.02 8.98 -20.83
N GLN A 410 1.86 9.31 -19.85
CA GLN A 410 3.28 8.93 -19.87
C GLN A 410 3.48 7.61 -19.11
N TYR A 411 3.05 7.58 -17.84
CA TYR A 411 3.10 6.41 -16.96
C TYR A 411 1.70 6.12 -16.43
N VAL A 412 1.43 4.85 -16.16
CA VAL A 412 0.20 4.38 -15.51
C VAL A 412 0.57 3.68 -14.22
N ASP A 413 -0.15 3.98 -13.15
CA ASP A 413 -0.06 3.29 -11.89
C ASP A 413 -1.00 2.07 -11.86
N GLU A 414 -0.46 0.93 -11.45
CA GLU A 414 -1.18 -0.32 -11.24
C GLU A 414 -0.99 -0.81 -9.81
N HIS A 415 -2.05 -1.31 -9.15
CA HIS A 415 -2.02 -1.80 -7.77
C HIS A 415 -2.41 -3.28 -7.70
N TYR A 416 -1.64 -4.08 -6.93
CA TYR A 416 -1.87 -5.51 -6.75
C TYR A 416 -1.80 -5.92 -5.29
N TYR A 417 -2.97 -6.06 -4.65
CA TYR A 417 -3.13 -6.60 -3.32
C TYR A 417 -3.74 -8.01 -3.41
N CYS A 418 -2.89 -9.00 -3.55
CA CYS A 418 -3.25 -10.36 -3.93
C CYS A 418 -2.74 -11.41 -2.92
N ASP A 419 -3.03 -12.69 -3.19
CA ASP A 419 -2.40 -13.79 -2.48
C ASP A 419 -1.03 -14.15 -3.05
N TRP A 420 -0.31 -15.06 -2.40
CA TRP A 420 1.00 -15.50 -2.85
C TRP A 420 0.96 -16.24 -4.20
N GLN A 421 -0.15 -16.89 -4.52
CA GLN A 421 -0.32 -17.60 -5.80
C GLN A 421 -0.27 -16.63 -6.97
N PHE A 422 -0.98 -15.50 -6.86
CA PHE A 422 -0.91 -14.44 -7.87
C PHE A 422 0.53 -14.00 -8.13
N PHE A 423 1.26 -13.62 -7.09
CA PHE A 423 2.64 -13.14 -7.23
C PHE A 423 3.56 -14.22 -7.79
N SER A 424 3.42 -15.47 -7.35
CA SER A 424 4.20 -16.60 -7.88
C SER A 424 3.93 -16.90 -9.34
N GLN A 425 2.70 -16.66 -9.83
CA GLN A 425 2.30 -17.00 -11.20
C GLN A 425 2.43 -15.82 -12.17
N SER A 426 2.46 -14.59 -11.68
CA SER A 426 2.41 -13.38 -12.50
C SER A 426 3.78 -12.77 -12.84
N GLY A 427 4.89 -13.50 -12.62
CA GLY A 427 6.23 -13.04 -12.99
C GLY A 427 6.40 -12.69 -14.48
N HIS A 428 5.49 -13.15 -15.34
CA HIS A 428 5.48 -12.86 -16.78
C HIS A 428 4.37 -11.90 -17.23
N LEU A 429 3.73 -11.21 -16.28
CA LEU A 429 2.57 -10.37 -16.56
C LEU A 429 2.83 -9.33 -17.65
N TYR A 430 4.02 -8.73 -17.64
CA TYR A 430 4.39 -7.63 -18.53
C TYR A 430 5.11 -8.05 -19.82
N ASP A 431 5.35 -9.34 -20.05
CA ASP A 431 6.09 -9.84 -21.23
C ASP A 431 5.41 -9.47 -22.56
N HIS A 432 4.11 -9.27 -22.54
CA HIS A 432 3.29 -9.00 -23.73
C HIS A 432 2.83 -7.54 -23.84
N TYR A 433 3.20 -6.67 -22.88
CA TYR A 433 2.88 -5.25 -22.97
C TYR A 433 3.69 -4.60 -24.11
N PRO A 434 3.10 -3.61 -24.80
CA PRO A 434 3.82 -2.87 -25.86
C PRO A 434 5.03 -2.14 -25.29
N LYS A 435 6.23 -2.42 -25.85
CA LYS A 435 7.48 -1.82 -25.39
C LYS A 435 7.58 -0.33 -25.69
N ASP A 436 6.86 0.13 -26.70
CA ASP A 436 6.75 1.52 -27.14
C ASP A 436 5.50 2.23 -26.61
N GLY A 437 4.67 1.52 -25.82
CA GLY A 437 3.48 2.06 -25.17
C GLY A 437 3.79 2.88 -23.91
N VAL A 438 2.73 3.19 -23.15
CA VAL A 438 2.82 3.82 -21.82
C VAL A 438 3.71 2.98 -20.90
N LYS A 439 4.33 3.64 -19.93
CA LYS A 439 5.18 2.95 -18.97
C LYS A 439 4.39 2.61 -17.73
N ILE A 440 4.76 1.54 -17.08
CA ILE A 440 4.07 1.06 -15.88
C ILE A 440 4.87 1.48 -14.64
N PHE A 441 4.13 2.04 -13.72
CA PHE A 441 4.46 2.18 -12.31
C PHE A 441 3.60 1.19 -11.52
N LEU A 442 4.21 0.28 -10.79
CA LEU A 442 3.52 -0.57 -9.83
C LEU A 442 3.54 0.15 -8.48
N GLY A 443 2.56 1.02 -8.25
CA GLY A 443 2.58 1.96 -7.13
C GLY A 443 2.31 1.33 -5.79
N GLU A 444 1.52 0.25 -5.76
CA GLU A 444 1.22 -0.48 -4.54
C GLU A 444 1.12 -1.98 -4.82
N TYR A 445 1.87 -2.79 -4.07
CA TYR A 445 1.74 -4.24 -4.14
C TYR A 445 2.11 -4.87 -2.80
N GLY A 446 1.55 -6.06 -2.55
CA GLY A 446 1.89 -6.92 -1.42
C GLY A 446 0.95 -8.12 -1.32
N VAL A 447 1.46 -9.21 -0.75
CA VAL A 447 0.63 -10.35 -0.36
C VAL A 447 -0.20 -9.94 0.85
N THR A 448 -1.50 -9.75 0.65
CA THR A 448 -2.43 -9.26 1.68
C THR A 448 -3.37 -10.32 2.21
N ARG A 449 -3.29 -11.55 1.72
CA ARG A 449 -4.24 -12.62 1.99
C ARG A 449 -3.56 -13.94 2.27
N GLY A 450 -4.26 -14.76 3.04
CA GLY A 450 -3.82 -16.08 3.42
C GLY A 450 -2.99 -16.10 4.71
N GLU A 451 -2.68 -17.29 5.19
CA GLU A 451 -1.86 -17.50 6.37
C GLU A 451 -0.39 -17.11 6.16
N ASP A 452 0.00 -16.96 4.88
CA ASP A 452 1.38 -16.67 4.46
C ASP A 452 1.74 -15.18 4.51
N VAL A 453 0.80 -14.29 4.81
CA VAL A 453 1.06 -12.83 4.84
C VAL A 453 2.24 -12.49 5.75
N GLY A 454 3.26 -11.83 5.20
CA GLY A 454 4.47 -11.43 5.93
C GLY A 454 5.44 -12.56 6.28
N THR A 455 5.29 -13.74 5.67
CA THR A 455 6.22 -14.88 5.84
C THR A 455 7.32 -14.88 4.79
N LEU A 456 8.29 -15.80 4.93
CA LEU A 456 9.28 -16.07 3.90
C LEU A 456 8.59 -16.51 2.58
N HIS A 457 7.53 -17.32 2.65
CA HIS A 457 6.85 -17.79 1.46
C HIS A 457 6.24 -16.64 0.64
N SER A 458 5.57 -15.69 1.30
CA SER A 458 5.08 -14.50 0.61
C SER A 458 6.22 -13.65 0.03
N ALA A 459 7.30 -13.48 0.78
CA ALA A 459 8.47 -12.74 0.30
C ALA A 459 9.09 -13.36 -0.95
N LEU A 460 9.16 -14.69 -1.04
CA LEU A 460 9.65 -15.39 -2.23
C LEU A 460 8.69 -15.24 -3.42
N ALA A 461 7.38 -15.28 -3.18
CA ALA A 461 6.37 -15.06 -4.21
C ALA A 461 6.46 -13.63 -4.79
N GLU A 462 6.54 -12.63 -3.91
CA GLU A 462 6.73 -11.23 -4.27
C GLU A 462 8.07 -11.01 -5.00
N THR A 463 9.15 -11.65 -4.54
CA THR A 463 10.46 -11.61 -5.20
C THR A 463 10.39 -12.14 -6.64
N ARG A 464 9.66 -13.23 -6.87
CA ARG A 464 9.45 -13.75 -8.21
C ARG A 464 8.77 -12.75 -9.12
N PHE A 465 7.72 -12.12 -8.62
CA PHE A 465 7.01 -11.06 -9.35
C PHE A 465 7.96 -9.91 -9.70
N LEU A 466 8.74 -9.44 -8.72
CA LEU A 466 9.74 -8.39 -8.91
C LEU A 466 10.82 -8.77 -9.94
N MET A 467 11.27 -10.03 -9.95
CA MET A 467 12.19 -10.52 -11.00
C MET A 467 11.54 -10.43 -12.39
N GLY A 468 10.23 -10.68 -12.49
CA GLY A 468 9.46 -10.47 -13.71
C GLY A 468 9.39 -9.01 -14.14
N LEU A 469 9.22 -8.09 -13.21
CA LEU A 469 9.27 -6.64 -13.49
C LEU A 469 10.65 -6.24 -14.00
N GLU A 470 11.72 -6.70 -13.35
CA GLU A 470 13.12 -6.44 -13.75
C GLU A 470 13.43 -7.01 -15.14
N SER A 471 12.74 -8.08 -15.55
CA SER A 471 12.89 -8.67 -16.89
C SER A 471 12.24 -7.84 -18.00
N ASN A 472 11.41 -6.85 -17.65
CA ASN A 472 10.65 -6.00 -18.56
C ASN A 472 10.98 -4.50 -18.43
N PRO A 473 12.28 -4.11 -18.52
CA PRO A 473 12.73 -2.73 -18.23
C PRO A 473 12.22 -1.69 -19.22
N GLU A 474 11.78 -2.10 -20.41
CA GLU A 474 11.18 -1.20 -21.40
C GLU A 474 9.74 -0.81 -21.03
N VAL A 475 9.06 -1.65 -20.27
CA VAL A 475 7.65 -1.48 -19.86
C VAL A 475 7.58 -0.97 -18.44
N VAL A 476 8.10 -1.73 -17.45
CA VAL A 476 8.00 -1.38 -16.03
C VAL A 476 9.17 -0.51 -15.62
N LYS A 477 8.88 0.64 -15.07
CA LYS A 477 9.88 1.64 -14.68
C LYS A 477 10.04 1.78 -13.17
N LEU A 478 8.96 1.61 -12.42
CA LEU A 478 8.88 1.85 -10.98
C LEU A 478 8.05 0.76 -10.32
N ALA A 479 8.41 0.37 -9.10
CA ALA A 479 7.62 -0.52 -8.24
C ALA A 479 7.87 -0.21 -6.76
N SER A 480 6.82 -0.07 -5.95
CA SER A 480 6.90 0.20 -4.52
C SER A 480 6.01 -0.73 -3.68
N PHE A 481 6.60 -1.36 -2.67
CA PHE A 481 5.86 -2.17 -1.70
C PHE A 481 4.98 -1.28 -0.82
N ALA A 482 3.76 -1.72 -0.54
CA ALA A 482 2.77 -0.94 0.20
C ALA A 482 1.98 -1.79 1.23
N PRO A 483 1.69 -1.19 2.42
CA PRO A 483 2.28 0.00 3.03
C PRO A 483 3.66 -0.23 3.64
N LEU A 484 4.34 0.88 3.99
CA LEU A 484 5.73 0.84 4.44
C LEU A 484 5.86 0.46 5.92
N PHE A 485 5.10 1.10 6.82
CA PHE A 485 5.29 1.00 8.26
C PHE A 485 4.02 0.58 9.01
N GLU A 486 4.23 -0.16 10.10
CA GLU A 486 3.21 -0.37 11.12
C GLU A 486 3.77 -0.18 12.53
N ASN A 487 3.11 0.65 13.33
CA ASN A 487 3.22 0.50 14.78
C ASN A 487 2.38 -0.71 15.18
N VAL A 488 3.03 -1.73 15.77
CA VAL A 488 2.40 -3.03 16.07
C VAL A 488 1.18 -2.91 17.00
N LEU A 489 1.09 -1.82 17.77
CA LEU A 489 -0.01 -1.56 18.70
C LEU A 489 -1.21 -0.86 18.02
N TYR A 490 -1.03 -0.35 16.80
CA TYR A 490 -2.03 0.44 16.08
C TYR A 490 -2.29 -0.08 14.66
N LYS A 491 -2.07 -1.35 14.45
CA LYS A 491 -2.16 -1.99 13.14
C LYS A 491 -3.58 -1.98 12.60
N GLN A 492 -3.78 -1.38 11.44
CA GLN A 492 -5.04 -1.35 10.70
C GLN A 492 -4.96 -2.05 9.34
N TRP A 493 -3.75 -2.26 8.83
CA TRP A 493 -3.47 -2.89 7.55
C TRP A 493 -2.37 -3.94 7.68
N ASN A 494 -2.44 -5.00 6.87
CA ASN A 494 -1.47 -6.08 6.82
C ASN A 494 -1.29 -6.57 5.37
N PRO A 495 -0.07 -6.76 4.84
CA PRO A 495 1.22 -6.63 5.53
C PRO A 495 1.73 -5.19 5.56
N ASN A 496 2.89 -5.00 6.23
CA ASN A 496 3.67 -3.78 6.16
C ASN A 496 5.15 -4.16 6.05
N LEU A 497 5.96 -3.35 5.40
CA LEU A 497 7.37 -3.69 5.16
C LEU A 497 8.20 -3.71 6.44
N ILE A 498 7.90 -2.80 7.37
CA ILE A 498 8.61 -2.60 8.63
C ILE A 498 7.62 -2.50 9.78
N SER A 499 7.78 -3.35 10.78
CA SER A 499 7.05 -3.28 12.04
C SER A 499 7.89 -2.57 13.10
N PHE A 500 7.25 -1.76 13.94
CA PHE A 500 7.93 -1.03 15.01
C PHE A 500 7.04 -0.81 16.24
N ASP A 501 7.66 -0.53 17.37
CA ASP A 501 7.05 0.06 18.56
C ASP A 501 7.77 1.38 18.91
N ASN A 502 7.59 1.89 20.11
CA ASN A 502 8.18 3.15 20.51
C ASN A 502 9.72 3.14 20.59
N HIS A 503 10.40 1.98 20.56
CA HIS A 503 11.87 1.87 20.70
C HIS A 503 12.53 0.76 19.87
N ARG A 504 11.74 -0.16 19.26
CA ARG A 504 12.25 -1.29 18.45
C ARG A 504 11.69 -1.23 17.05
N SER A 505 12.39 -1.89 16.13
CA SER A 505 11.91 -2.05 14.74
C SER A 505 12.41 -3.36 14.14
N CYS A 506 11.68 -3.92 13.19
CA CYS A 506 12.13 -5.06 12.39
C CYS A 506 11.55 -5.00 10.98
N GLY A 507 12.32 -5.46 10.00
CA GLY A 507 11.86 -5.65 8.63
C GLY A 507 11.23 -7.02 8.43
N LEU A 508 10.16 -7.09 7.62
CA LEU A 508 9.64 -8.37 7.16
C LEU A 508 10.63 -9.08 6.22
N PRO A 509 10.50 -10.40 5.99
CA PRO A 509 11.36 -11.12 5.04
C PRO A 509 11.48 -10.48 3.66
N VAL A 510 10.42 -9.86 3.15
CA VAL A 510 10.43 -9.15 1.85
C VAL A 510 11.34 -7.91 1.85
N LEU A 511 11.57 -7.24 2.98
CA LEU A 511 12.53 -6.14 3.09
C LEU A 511 13.95 -6.61 2.75
N HIS A 512 14.35 -7.78 3.27
CA HIS A 512 15.66 -8.37 2.97
C HIS A 512 15.77 -8.77 1.50
N ALA A 513 14.70 -9.31 0.90
CA ALA A 513 14.66 -9.63 -0.52
C ALA A 513 14.80 -8.36 -1.40
N LEU A 514 14.10 -7.27 -1.04
CA LEU A 514 14.24 -5.97 -1.71
C LEU A 514 15.67 -5.44 -1.62
N GLY A 515 16.30 -5.54 -0.44
CA GLY A 515 17.71 -5.17 -0.25
C GLY A 515 18.65 -5.95 -1.15
N MET A 516 18.47 -7.27 -1.25
CA MET A 516 19.26 -8.12 -2.14
C MET A 516 19.06 -7.76 -3.62
N LEU A 517 17.81 -7.49 -4.04
CA LEU A 517 17.49 -7.04 -5.39
C LEU A 517 18.09 -5.66 -5.68
N GLY A 518 17.91 -4.71 -4.78
CA GLY A 518 18.37 -3.33 -4.94
C GLY A 518 19.88 -3.20 -5.00
N GLU A 519 20.62 -3.96 -4.18
CA GLU A 519 22.08 -3.94 -4.16
C GLU A 519 22.70 -4.60 -5.41
N ASN A 520 22.04 -5.58 -6.02
CA ASN A 520 22.59 -6.43 -7.07
C ASN A 520 21.87 -6.22 -8.42
N ARG A 521 21.66 -4.97 -8.82
CA ARG A 521 20.91 -4.66 -10.04
C ARG A 521 21.73 -4.70 -11.32
N GLY A 522 22.99 -4.30 -11.25
CA GLY A 522 23.78 -4.00 -12.45
C GLY A 522 23.18 -2.82 -13.25
N THR A 523 23.68 -2.64 -14.47
CA THR A 523 23.21 -1.60 -15.42
C THR A 523 22.60 -2.17 -16.69
N GLN A 524 22.81 -3.45 -16.93
CA GLN A 524 22.35 -4.17 -18.12
C GLN A 524 21.72 -5.50 -17.74
N LEU A 525 20.57 -5.77 -18.29
CA LEU A 525 19.89 -7.05 -18.24
C LEU A 525 20.39 -7.96 -19.36
N LEU A 526 20.69 -9.21 -19.04
CA LEU A 526 21.17 -10.23 -19.95
C LEU A 526 20.09 -11.26 -20.25
N SER A 527 20.21 -11.95 -21.38
CA SER A 527 19.37 -13.11 -21.65
C SER A 527 19.86 -14.30 -20.83
N ALA A 528 18.94 -14.97 -20.15
CA ALA A 528 19.20 -16.23 -19.46
C ALA A 528 18.19 -17.29 -19.93
N THR A 529 18.68 -18.46 -20.26
CA THR A 529 17.84 -19.64 -20.52
C THR A 529 18.01 -20.64 -19.38
N ASN A 530 16.94 -21.34 -19.03
CA ASN A 530 16.89 -22.23 -17.89
C ASN A 530 16.05 -23.46 -18.26
N ASP A 531 16.60 -24.67 -18.05
CA ASP A 531 15.90 -25.95 -18.30
C ASP A 531 15.37 -26.60 -17.01
N ALA A 532 15.26 -25.84 -15.90
CA ALA A 532 14.64 -26.33 -14.68
C ALA A 532 13.20 -26.85 -14.94
N GLU A 533 12.80 -27.83 -14.15
CA GLU A 533 11.45 -28.40 -14.21
C GLU A 533 10.40 -27.27 -14.11
N MET A 534 9.48 -27.24 -15.10
CA MET A 534 8.37 -26.30 -15.10
C MET A 534 7.23 -26.85 -14.24
N LEU A 535 6.87 -26.11 -13.21
CA LEU A 535 5.76 -26.43 -12.32
C LEU A 535 4.49 -25.75 -12.83
N ALA A 536 3.41 -26.51 -12.90
CA ALA A 536 2.09 -25.98 -13.21
C ALA A 536 1.13 -26.34 -12.07
N PRO A 537 0.48 -25.37 -11.43
CA PRO A 537 -0.54 -25.68 -10.46
C PRO A 537 -1.71 -26.40 -11.15
N VAL A 538 -2.21 -27.45 -10.51
CA VAL A 538 -3.41 -28.15 -11.01
C VAL A 538 -4.60 -27.24 -10.71
N LYS A 539 -5.19 -26.71 -11.75
CA LYS A 539 -6.39 -25.86 -11.63
C LYS A 539 -7.64 -26.73 -11.53
N TYR A 540 -8.55 -26.36 -10.65
CA TYR A 540 -9.87 -26.95 -10.55
C TYR A 540 -10.86 -25.94 -9.95
N GLY A 541 -12.11 -26.05 -10.31
CA GLY A 541 -13.16 -25.17 -9.79
C GLY A 541 -14.48 -25.36 -10.50
N PHE A 542 -15.41 -24.46 -10.22
CA PHE A 542 -16.73 -24.42 -10.85
C PHE A 542 -16.64 -23.79 -12.23
N ASN A 543 -17.62 -24.17 -13.10
CA ASN A 543 -17.86 -23.44 -14.34
C ASN A 543 -19.14 -22.62 -14.22
N GLY A 544 -19.25 -21.53 -14.98
CA GLY A 544 -20.42 -20.68 -14.92
C GLY A 544 -20.51 -19.66 -16.05
N VAL A 545 -21.56 -18.87 -16.01
CA VAL A 545 -21.75 -17.70 -16.87
C VAL A 545 -21.88 -16.46 -15.99
N ILE A 546 -21.20 -15.41 -16.36
CA ILE A 546 -21.22 -14.11 -15.68
C ILE A 546 -21.81 -13.10 -16.66
N ALA A 547 -22.85 -12.39 -16.26
CA ALA A 547 -23.41 -11.25 -16.96
C ALA A 547 -23.05 -9.96 -16.22
N TYR A 548 -22.51 -8.98 -16.92
CA TYR A 548 -22.10 -7.71 -16.34
C TYR A 548 -23.23 -6.66 -16.29
N ARG A 549 -24.36 -6.98 -16.92
CA ARG A 549 -25.62 -6.17 -16.87
C ARG A 549 -26.83 -7.08 -16.97
N GLU A 550 -28.01 -6.51 -16.78
CA GLU A 550 -29.28 -7.14 -17.04
C GLU A 550 -29.47 -7.45 -18.54
N GLY A 551 -30.34 -8.40 -18.85
CA GLY A 551 -30.79 -8.72 -20.21
C GLY A 551 -29.94 -9.75 -20.97
N LEU A 552 -28.89 -10.34 -20.38
CA LEU A 552 -28.24 -11.50 -21.00
C LEU A 552 -29.20 -12.69 -21.05
N ARG A 553 -29.48 -13.22 -22.25
CA ARG A 553 -30.36 -14.36 -22.48
C ARG A 553 -29.55 -15.58 -22.86
N MET A 554 -29.71 -16.66 -22.11
CA MET A 554 -29.02 -17.92 -22.40
C MET A 554 -29.94 -19.12 -22.16
N LYS A 555 -29.69 -20.24 -22.88
CA LYS A 555 -30.30 -21.54 -22.54
C LYS A 555 -29.58 -22.21 -21.38
N THR A 556 -30.22 -23.17 -20.73
CA THR A 556 -29.58 -23.96 -19.67
C THR A 556 -28.22 -24.49 -20.14
N PRO A 557 -27.11 -24.12 -19.46
CA PRO A 557 -25.79 -24.55 -19.88
C PRO A 557 -25.61 -26.09 -19.83
N LEU A 558 -24.67 -26.57 -20.64
CA LEU A 558 -24.29 -27.97 -20.65
C LEU A 558 -22.93 -28.15 -19.97
N TYR A 559 -22.84 -29.16 -19.14
CA TYR A 559 -21.59 -29.58 -18.51
C TYR A 559 -21.28 -31.01 -19.00
N ASN A 560 -20.18 -31.17 -19.74
CA ASN A 560 -19.84 -32.40 -20.41
C ASN A 560 -20.99 -32.98 -21.28
N GLY A 561 -21.64 -32.08 -22.03
CA GLY A 561 -22.74 -32.43 -22.96
C GLY A 561 -24.10 -32.70 -22.32
N GLN A 562 -24.23 -32.58 -21.00
CA GLN A 562 -25.50 -32.77 -20.28
C GLN A 562 -25.97 -31.46 -19.62
N PRO A 563 -27.31 -31.20 -19.60
CA PRO A 563 -27.86 -30.11 -18.81
C PRO A 563 -27.39 -30.24 -17.35
N THR A 564 -26.89 -29.10 -16.78
CA THR A 564 -26.31 -29.15 -15.45
C THR A 564 -27.18 -28.43 -14.45
N PRO A 565 -27.36 -28.95 -13.22
CA PRO A 565 -27.91 -28.16 -12.13
C PRO A 565 -27.06 -26.94 -11.90
N LEU A 566 -27.71 -25.78 -11.82
CA LEU A 566 -27.07 -24.50 -11.58
C LEU A 566 -27.29 -24.09 -10.12
N CYS A 567 -26.27 -23.48 -9.55
CA CYS A 567 -26.34 -22.90 -8.21
C CYS A 567 -26.93 -21.50 -8.34
N LYS A 568 -28.25 -21.37 -8.11
CA LYS A 568 -28.98 -20.12 -8.34
C LYS A 568 -28.67 -18.99 -7.36
N GLU A 569 -27.98 -19.30 -6.26
CA GLU A 569 -27.87 -18.38 -5.11
C GLU A 569 -26.52 -17.70 -4.97
N VAL A 570 -25.64 -17.88 -5.94
CA VAL A 570 -24.24 -17.53 -5.73
C VAL A 570 -23.95 -16.05 -5.93
N ILE A 571 -24.40 -15.41 -7.02
CA ILE A 571 -24.14 -13.99 -7.29
C ILE A 571 -25.25 -13.42 -8.16
N GLY A 572 -25.89 -12.35 -7.70
CA GLY A 572 -26.91 -11.63 -8.47
C GLY A 572 -28.22 -12.39 -8.63
N HIS A 573 -29.01 -11.95 -9.57
CA HIS A 573 -30.34 -12.48 -9.84
C HIS A 573 -30.47 -12.97 -11.28
N TRP A 574 -31.04 -14.16 -11.47
CA TRP A 574 -31.31 -14.75 -12.78
C TRP A 574 -32.74 -15.26 -12.81
N LEU A 575 -33.47 -14.90 -13.84
CA LEU A 575 -34.86 -15.33 -14.05
C LEU A 575 -34.88 -16.55 -14.96
N GLU A 576 -35.50 -17.64 -14.50
CA GLU A 576 -35.76 -18.82 -15.29
C GLU A 576 -37.07 -18.63 -16.06
N GLN A 577 -36.99 -18.65 -17.38
CA GLN A 577 -38.14 -18.46 -18.27
C GLN A 577 -38.26 -19.65 -19.25
N GLY A 578 -38.82 -20.77 -18.79
CA GLY A 578 -38.86 -22.00 -19.55
C GLY A 578 -37.48 -22.66 -19.66
N ASP A 579 -36.92 -22.74 -20.88
CA ASP A 579 -35.58 -23.25 -21.14
C ASP A 579 -34.52 -22.15 -21.24
N GLU A 580 -34.93 -20.89 -21.00
CA GLU A 580 -34.06 -19.72 -21.00
C GLU A 580 -33.80 -19.19 -19.59
N TRP A 581 -32.62 -18.61 -19.44
CA TRP A 581 -32.19 -17.84 -18.27
C TRP A 581 -31.89 -16.40 -18.70
N VAL A 582 -32.42 -15.44 -17.97
CA VAL A 582 -32.20 -14.00 -18.22
C VAL A 582 -31.57 -13.36 -17.01
N SER A 583 -30.44 -12.66 -17.22
CA SER A 583 -29.83 -11.90 -16.13
C SER A 583 -30.69 -10.72 -15.75
N ASP A 584 -30.95 -10.57 -14.45
CA ASP A 584 -31.79 -9.52 -13.87
C ASP A 584 -31.00 -8.80 -12.75
N CYS A 585 -30.82 -7.51 -12.91
CA CYS A 585 -30.19 -6.66 -11.88
C CYS A 585 -31.19 -6.02 -10.92
N THR A 586 -32.52 -6.28 -11.14
CA THR A 586 -33.56 -5.77 -10.23
C THR A 586 -33.56 -6.62 -8.95
N GLY A 587 -33.18 -6.08 -7.80
CA GLY A 587 -33.13 -6.78 -6.54
C GLY A 587 -31.73 -6.89 -5.95
N ASN A 588 -30.74 -6.33 -6.61
CA ASN A 588 -29.52 -5.91 -5.94
C ASN A 588 -29.94 -4.78 -5.00
N GLU A 589 -30.35 -5.14 -3.78
CA GLU A 589 -30.51 -4.15 -2.72
C GLU A 589 -29.26 -3.28 -2.73
N LYS A 590 -29.49 -1.97 -2.74
CA LYS A 590 -28.40 -1.00 -2.68
C LYS A 590 -27.40 -1.45 -1.66
N LEU A 591 -26.17 -1.60 -2.09
CA LEU A 591 -25.01 -1.95 -1.30
C LEU A 591 -24.67 -0.87 -0.25
N GLU A 592 -25.67 -0.21 0.34
CA GLU A 592 -25.52 0.89 1.30
C GLU A 592 -24.80 0.50 2.60
N SER A 593 -24.70 -0.79 2.92
CA SER A 593 -24.11 -1.22 4.20
C SER A 593 -22.65 -1.66 4.12
N ILE A 594 -22.00 -1.67 2.96
CA ILE A 594 -20.62 -2.17 2.82
C ILE A 594 -19.74 -1.24 1.98
N THR A 595 -20.10 0.00 1.87
CA THR A 595 -19.32 1.05 1.21
C THR A 595 -18.09 1.47 2.02
N ARG A 596 -17.26 0.51 2.44
CA ARG A 596 -15.89 0.86 2.83
C ARG A 596 -14.94 0.97 1.64
N PHE A 597 -15.35 0.51 0.46
CA PHE A 597 -14.59 0.62 -0.80
C PHE A 597 -15.57 0.64 -1.98
N PRO A 598 -16.07 1.78 -2.39
CA PRO A 598 -16.78 1.91 -3.66
C PRO A 598 -15.78 2.04 -4.82
N VAL A 599 -15.11 0.97 -5.16
CA VAL A 599 -14.86 0.76 -6.57
C VAL A 599 -16.24 0.67 -7.22
N GLN A 600 -16.48 1.28 -8.39
CA GLN A 600 -17.67 0.98 -9.18
C GLN A 600 -17.58 -0.51 -9.54
N LEU A 601 -18.03 -1.35 -8.61
CA LEU A 601 -18.23 -2.75 -8.86
C LEU A 601 -19.31 -2.82 -9.92
N THR A 602 -18.89 -3.12 -11.14
CA THR A 602 -19.82 -3.59 -12.16
C THR A 602 -20.43 -4.85 -11.55
N ILE A 603 -21.68 -4.76 -11.10
CA ILE A 603 -22.36 -5.86 -10.43
C ILE A 603 -22.52 -6.95 -11.48
N ALA A 604 -21.65 -7.95 -11.42
CA ALA A 604 -21.71 -9.11 -12.29
C ALA A 604 -22.67 -10.13 -11.68
N ASN A 605 -23.63 -10.56 -12.46
CA ASN A 605 -24.52 -11.65 -12.10
C ASN A 605 -23.90 -12.98 -12.56
N GLY A 606 -23.45 -13.81 -11.62
CA GLY A 606 -22.85 -15.11 -11.93
C GLY A 606 -23.78 -16.26 -11.60
N ILE A 607 -23.87 -17.25 -12.49
CA ILE A 607 -24.57 -18.50 -12.27
C ILE A 607 -23.63 -19.66 -12.56
N PHE A 608 -23.44 -20.56 -11.59
CA PHE A 608 -22.40 -21.57 -11.62
C PHE A 608 -22.93 -22.99 -11.52
N THR A 609 -22.11 -23.95 -11.99
CA THR A 609 -22.40 -25.39 -11.82
C THR A 609 -22.15 -25.79 -10.37
N SER A 610 -22.79 -26.90 -9.95
CA SER A 610 -22.60 -27.45 -8.60
C SER A 610 -21.40 -28.40 -8.48
N ARG A 611 -20.57 -28.51 -9.50
CA ARG A 611 -19.45 -29.47 -9.55
C ARG A 611 -18.13 -28.75 -9.82
N LYS A 612 -17.11 -29.07 -9.04
CA LYS A 612 -15.72 -28.65 -9.24
C LYS A 612 -14.96 -29.70 -10.04
N ALA A 613 -14.23 -29.30 -11.07
CA ALA A 613 -13.34 -30.19 -11.81
C ALA A 613 -12.19 -29.43 -12.47
N ASN A 614 -11.12 -30.16 -12.81
CA ASN A 614 -10.03 -29.62 -13.63
C ASN A 614 -10.40 -29.77 -15.13
N ARG A 615 -10.83 -30.96 -15.55
CA ARG A 615 -11.18 -31.24 -16.95
C ARG A 615 -12.67 -31.14 -17.12
N THR A 616 -13.11 -30.20 -17.96
CA THR A 616 -14.52 -29.95 -18.23
C THR A 616 -14.72 -29.52 -19.68
N GLU A 617 -15.92 -29.81 -20.21
CA GLU A 617 -16.48 -29.15 -21.37
C GLU A 617 -17.73 -28.39 -20.91
N PHE A 618 -17.63 -27.08 -20.83
CA PHE A 618 -18.71 -26.21 -20.41
C PHE A 618 -19.22 -25.42 -21.61
N THR A 619 -20.51 -25.49 -21.86
CA THR A 619 -21.17 -24.89 -23.04
C THR A 619 -22.33 -24.02 -22.62
N ALA A 620 -22.37 -22.77 -23.07
CA ALA A 620 -23.50 -21.86 -22.94
C ALA A 620 -24.00 -21.45 -24.33
N GLN A 621 -25.30 -21.53 -24.56
CA GLN A 621 -25.94 -20.98 -25.76
C GLN A 621 -26.51 -19.62 -25.39
N VAL A 622 -25.94 -18.55 -25.95
CA VAL A 622 -26.28 -17.13 -25.64
C VAL A 622 -26.93 -16.51 -26.87
N PHE A 623 -28.06 -15.87 -26.68
CA PHE A 623 -28.72 -15.09 -27.74
C PHE A 623 -27.96 -13.78 -27.93
N MET A 624 -27.51 -13.50 -29.16
CA MET A 624 -26.68 -12.36 -29.49
C MET A 624 -27.43 -11.39 -30.36
N ASP A 625 -27.56 -10.14 -29.85
CA ASP A 625 -28.10 -9.00 -30.60
C ASP A 625 -27.33 -7.72 -30.27
N GLU A 626 -27.76 -6.59 -30.79
CA GLU A 626 -27.12 -5.29 -30.57
C GLU A 626 -27.21 -4.79 -29.09
N ASN A 627 -28.11 -5.36 -28.30
CA ASN A 627 -28.32 -5.02 -26.90
C ASN A 627 -27.66 -6.03 -25.94
N THR A 628 -27.02 -7.08 -26.47
CA THR A 628 -26.39 -8.11 -25.62
C THR A 628 -25.30 -7.51 -24.78
N PRO A 629 -25.40 -7.57 -23.45
CA PRO A 629 -24.38 -6.99 -22.56
C PRO A 629 -23.06 -7.76 -22.64
N LYS A 630 -21.97 -7.15 -22.13
CA LYS A 630 -20.74 -7.87 -21.81
C LYS A 630 -21.07 -9.09 -20.94
N PHE A 631 -20.50 -10.23 -21.27
CA PHE A 631 -20.62 -11.44 -20.46
C PHE A 631 -19.36 -12.30 -20.57
N ALA A 632 -19.24 -13.29 -19.70
CA ALA A 632 -18.12 -14.22 -19.72
C ALA A 632 -18.56 -15.65 -19.40
N LEU A 633 -17.90 -16.62 -20.02
CA LEU A 633 -17.89 -17.99 -19.52
C LEU A 633 -16.76 -18.08 -18.48
N SER A 634 -17.12 -18.44 -17.26
CA SER A 634 -16.18 -18.64 -16.16
C SER A 634 -15.85 -20.12 -15.99
N PHE A 635 -14.60 -20.40 -15.66
CA PHE A 635 -14.13 -21.75 -15.39
C PHE A 635 -13.05 -21.75 -14.31
N TRP A 636 -12.86 -22.91 -13.64
CA TRP A 636 -11.98 -23.06 -12.48
C TRP A 636 -12.24 -22.03 -11.35
N ALA A 637 -13.48 -21.59 -11.22
CA ALA A 637 -13.84 -20.65 -10.20
C ALA A 637 -13.81 -21.30 -8.81
N HIS A 638 -13.14 -20.67 -7.87
CA HIS A 638 -13.10 -21.11 -6.48
C HIS A 638 -12.93 -19.92 -5.52
N ASN A 639 -13.20 -20.16 -4.26
CA ASN A 639 -12.99 -19.17 -3.21
C ASN A 639 -11.51 -19.12 -2.84
N THR A 640 -10.98 -17.92 -2.67
CA THR A 640 -9.61 -17.66 -2.20
C THR A 640 -9.56 -17.46 -0.69
N THR A 641 -10.69 -17.64 -0.01
CA THR A 641 -10.88 -17.14 1.36
C THR A 641 -10.51 -18.14 2.43
N GLU A 642 -9.95 -17.59 3.50
CA GLU A 642 -9.72 -18.23 4.79
C GLU A 642 -11.01 -18.56 5.54
N PRO A 643 -10.96 -19.49 6.51
CA PRO A 643 -12.08 -19.75 7.40
C PRO A 643 -12.50 -18.46 8.14
N GLY A 644 -13.73 -18.02 7.91
CA GLY A 644 -14.29 -16.83 8.53
C GLY A 644 -14.53 -15.63 7.61
N VAL A 645 -13.99 -15.63 6.38
CA VAL A 645 -14.32 -14.67 5.33
C VAL A 645 -15.34 -15.30 4.39
N MET A 646 -16.29 -14.50 3.89
CA MET A 646 -17.48 -15.01 3.18
C MET A 646 -17.15 -15.80 1.93
N ASN A 647 -17.54 -17.07 1.95
CA ASN A 647 -17.51 -17.92 0.77
C ASN A 647 -18.57 -17.48 -0.23
N LEU A 648 -18.18 -17.09 -1.43
CA LEU A 648 -19.10 -16.75 -2.52
C LEU A 648 -19.71 -17.99 -3.20
N PHE A 649 -19.13 -19.17 -3.00
CA PHE A 649 -19.64 -20.42 -3.50
C PHE A 649 -20.12 -21.29 -2.34
N PRO A 650 -21.34 -21.84 -2.39
CA PRO A 650 -21.79 -22.76 -1.36
C PRO A 650 -20.84 -23.96 -1.29
N ASP A 651 -20.46 -24.32 -0.07
CA ASP A 651 -19.74 -25.59 0.15
C ASP A 651 -20.71 -26.75 -0.08
N PRO A 652 -20.53 -27.57 -1.11
CA PRO A 652 -21.42 -28.70 -1.37
C PRO A 652 -21.33 -29.77 -0.27
N ASN A 653 -20.34 -29.71 0.61
CA ASN A 653 -20.17 -30.63 1.73
C ASN A 653 -20.56 -29.99 3.07
N ALA A 654 -21.08 -28.76 3.07
CA ALA A 654 -21.54 -28.13 4.28
C ALA A 654 -22.66 -28.96 4.94
N PRO A 655 -22.66 -29.13 6.27
CA PRO A 655 -23.73 -29.81 6.98
C PRO A 655 -25.08 -29.16 6.69
N GLU A 656 -26.13 -29.99 6.61
CA GLU A 656 -27.49 -29.51 6.48
C GLU A 656 -27.83 -28.51 7.60
N GLY A 657 -28.26 -27.31 7.25
CA GLY A 657 -28.51 -26.23 8.21
C GLY A 657 -27.31 -25.32 8.51
N ALA A 658 -26.14 -25.53 7.91
CA ALA A 658 -25.06 -24.56 7.97
C ALA A 658 -25.52 -23.21 7.38
N VAL A 659 -25.18 -22.11 8.08
CA VAL A 659 -25.48 -20.75 7.60
C VAL A 659 -24.72 -20.55 6.29
N GLN A 660 -25.46 -20.63 5.18
CA GLN A 660 -24.90 -20.28 3.88
C GLN A 660 -24.53 -18.79 3.89
N PRO A 661 -23.40 -18.39 3.31
CA PRO A 661 -22.96 -17.01 3.29
C PRO A 661 -24.05 -16.13 2.68
N LYS A 662 -24.36 -15.03 3.33
CA LYS A 662 -25.25 -14.02 2.77
C LYS A 662 -24.65 -13.50 1.46
N LYS A 663 -25.52 -13.31 0.46
CA LYS A 663 -25.21 -12.60 -0.80
C LYS A 663 -24.42 -11.33 -0.50
N ILE A 664 -23.14 -11.30 -0.75
CA ILE A 664 -22.40 -10.06 -0.57
C ILE A 664 -21.28 -10.01 -1.62
N PHE A 665 -21.41 -9.00 -2.47
CA PHE A 665 -20.39 -8.35 -3.23
C PHE A 665 -19.70 -9.16 -4.30
N GLY A 666 -20.21 -9.11 -5.48
CA GLY A 666 -19.44 -9.34 -6.70
C GLY A 666 -18.25 -10.30 -6.49
N LEU A 667 -17.77 -10.95 -7.39
CA LEU A 667 -16.68 -11.93 -7.39
C LEU A 667 -15.35 -11.52 -6.65
N THR A 668 -15.43 -10.66 -5.62
CA THR A 668 -14.28 -10.04 -4.97
C THR A 668 -13.37 -11.01 -4.22
N ASP A 669 -13.90 -12.14 -3.75
CA ASP A 669 -13.14 -13.12 -2.98
C ASP A 669 -13.04 -14.45 -3.71
N THR A 670 -13.18 -14.42 -5.03
CA THR A 670 -13.05 -15.57 -5.89
C THR A 670 -11.92 -15.40 -6.87
N GLU A 671 -11.23 -16.49 -7.12
CA GLU A 671 -10.29 -16.66 -8.21
C GLU A 671 -11.01 -17.45 -9.31
N TYR A 672 -10.96 -16.94 -10.53
CA TYR A 672 -11.58 -17.61 -11.67
C TYR A 672 -10.95 -17.16 -12.98
N TYR A 673 -11.15 -17.98 -13.99
CA TYR A 673 -10.75 -17.70 -15.36
C TYR A 673 -11.99 -17.41 -16.17
N THR A 674 -11.87 -16.53 -17.16
CA THR A 674 -12.97 -16.19 -18.05
C THR A 674 -12.59 -16.28 -19.50
N TRP A 675 -13.60 -16.55 -20.30
CA TRP A 675 -13.65 -16.13 -21.68
C TRP A 675 -14.68 -15.02 -21.77
N THR A 676 -14.20 -13.79 -21.81
CA THR A 676 -15.02 -12.58 -21.80
C THR A 676 -15.37 -12.17 -23.21
N ILE A 677 -16.64 -11.92 -23.46
CA ILE A 677 -17.21 -11.52 -24.75
C ILE A 677 -17.75 -10.10 -24.62
N GLU A 678 -17.22 -9.21 -25.45
CA GLU A 678 -17.57 -7.79 -25.44
C GLU A 678 -17.39 -7.19 -26.83
N ASN A 679 -18.38 -6.45 -27.34
CA ASN A 679 -18.30 -5.70 -28.60
C ASN A 679 -17.80 -6.55 -29.80
N GLY A 680 -18.24 -7.81 -29.90
CA GLY A 680 -17.85 -8.73 -30.99
C GLY A 680 -16.43 -9.29 -30.87
N THR A 681 -15.77 -9.11 -29.75
CA THR A 681 -14.45 -9.70 -29.45
C THR A 681 -14.52 -10.65 -28.26
N GLY A 682 -13.59 -11.61 -28.22
CA GLY A 682 -13.38 -12.51 -27.09
C GLY A 682 -11.97 -12.39 -26.56
N ARG A 683 -11.84 -12.32 -25.22
CA ARG A 683 -10.56 -12.27 -24.52
C ARG A 683 -10.58 -13.23 -23.34
N ASN A 684 -9.48 -13.86 -23.05
CA ASN A 684 -9.34 -14.67 -21.85
C ASN A 684 -8.60 -13.87 -20.77
N ASP A 685 -9.16 -13.91 -19.59
CA ASP A 685 -8.64 -13.22 -18.43
C ASP A 685 -8.57 -14.17 -17.23
N TYR A 686 -7.58 -13.96 -16.38
CA TYR A 686 -7.56 -14.42 -15.02
C TYR A 686 -8.11 -13.31 -14.14
N LEU A 687 -9.12 -13.59 -13.34
CA LEU A 687 -9.71 -12.62 -12.44
C LEU A 687 -9.40 -12.99 -11.01
N TYR A 688 -8.88 -12.00 -10.34
CA TYR A 688 -8.65 -12.04 -8.93
C TYR A 688 -9.23 -10.77 -8.34
N ARG A 689 -10.16 -10.89 -7.41
CA ARG A 689 -10.84 -9.75 -6.75
C ARG A 689 -11.45 -8.74 -7.69
N TYR A 690 -11.93 -8.87 -8.76
CA TYR A 690 -12.40 -7.89 -9.75
C TYR A 690 -11.31 -7.30 -10.67
N GLN A 691 -10.06 -7.61 -10.45
CA GLN A 691 -9.02 -7.21 -11.40
C GLN A 691 -8.90 -8.25 -12.51
N GLU A 692 -9.00 -7.77 -13.75
CA GLU A 692 -8.86 -8.58 -14.94
C GLU A 692 -7.40 -8.60 -15.36
N HIS A 693 -6.80 -9.80 -15.39
CA HIS A 693 -5.43 -10.00 -15.88
C HIS A 693 -5.47 -10.74 -17.22
N PRO A 694 -5.18 -10.06 -18.34
CA PRO A 694 -5.27 -10.69 -19.66
C PRO A 694 -4.33 -11.88 -19.81
N ILE A 695 -4.87 -13.03 -20.26
CA ILE A 695 -4.11 -14.21 -20.65
C ILE A 695 -3.91 -14.23 -22.15
N THR A 696 -4.94 -13.86 -22.93
CA THR A 696 -4.89 -13.80 -24.39
C THR A 696 -5.21 -12.38 -24.89
N ARG A 697 -4.76 -12.06 -26.09
CA ARG A 697 -5.20 -10.85 -26.78
C ARG A 697 -6.66 -10.97 -27.19
N PRO A 698 -7.41 -9.85 -27.29
CA PRO A 698 -8.74 -9.87 -27.85
C PRO A 698 -8.75 -10.43 -29.28
N VAL A 699 -9.69 -11.31 -29.57
CA VAL A 699 -9.88 -11.94 -30.88
C VAL A 699 -11.28 -11.60 -31.38
N ALA A 700 -11.39 -11.14 -32.63
CA ALA A 700 -12.68 -10.91 -33.26
C ALA A 700 -13.46 -12.26 -33.39
N LEU A 701 -14.73 -12.23 -32.99
CA LEU A 701 -15.58 -13.40 -32.94
C LEU A 701 -16.56 -13.42 -34.13
N PRO A 702 -16.71 -14.54 -34.85
CA PRO A 702 -17.69 -14.70 -35.91
C PRO A 702 -19.11 -14.95 -35.31
N ILE A 703 -19.63 -13.94 -34.60
CA ILE A 703 -20.91 -13.97 -33.92
C ILE A 703 -22.03 -13.89 -34.98
N ARG A 704 -23.09 -14.68 -34.81
CA ARG A 704 -24.31 -14.62 -35.59
C ARG A 704 -25.34 -13.78 -34.86
N MET A 705 -25.61 -12.57 -35.36
CA MET A 705 -26.57 -11.65 -34.74
C MET A 705 -28.02 -12.12 -34.98
N GLY A 706 -28.88 -11.94 -33.97
CA GLY A 706 -30.28 -12.38 -33.98
C GLY A 706 -30.47 -13.85 -33.71
N GLU A 707 -29.44 -14.60 -33.33
CA GLU A 707 -29.46 -16.04 -33.11
C GLU A 707 -28.78 -16.45 -31.80
N TYR A 708 -29.06 -17.67 -31.34
CA TYR A 708 -28.28 -18.31 -30.31
C TYR A 708 -26.91 -18.75 -30.85
N ASN A 709 -25.87 -18.29 -30.21
CA ASN A 709 -24.51 -18.71 -30.47
C ASN A 709 -24.02 -19.63 -29.36
N THR A 710 -23.30 -20.68 -29.74
CA THR A 710 -22.82 -21.71 -28.83
C THR A 710 -21.37 -21.42 -28.46
N PHE A 711 -21.14 -21.01 -27.23
CA PHE A 711 -19.83 -20.73 -26.63
C PHE A 711 -19.43 -21.95 -25.80
N THR A 712 -18.27 -22.54 -26.08
CA THR A 712 -17.78 -23.72 -25.37
C THR A 712 -16.35 -23.47 -24.88
N VAL A 713 -16.11 -23.75 -23.60
CA VAL A 713 -14.76 -23.78 -23.02
C VAL A 713 -14.45 -25.22 -22.62
N LYS A 714 -13.33 -25.74 -23.11
CA LYS A 714 -12.78 -27.04 -22.72
C LYS A 714 -11.54 -26.82 -21.89
N THR A 715 -11.53 -27.34 -20.66
CA THR A 715 -10.43 -27.19 -19.73
C THR A 715 -9.70 -28.49 -19.48
N GLY A 716 -8.42 -28.44 -19.13
CA GLY A 716 -7.66 -29.62 -18.71
C GLY A 716 -6.19 -29.30 -18.39
N GLY A 717 -5.70 -29.85 -17.30
CA GLY A 717 -4.37 -29.51 -16.80
C GLY A 717 -4.31 -28.07 -16.35
N ASN A 718 -3.53 -27.23 -17.03
CA ASN A 718 -3.41 -25.80 -16.85
C ASN A 718 -3.82 -25.01 -18.11
N GLY A 719 -4.41 -25.67 -19.10
CA GLY A 719 -4.81 -25.04 -20.36
C GLY A 719 -6.30 -25.19 -20.65
N PHE A 720 -6.78 -24.34 -21.55
CA PHE A 720 -8.18 -24.31 -21.98
C PHE A 720 -8.28 -23.88 -23.44
N ASP A 721 -9.32 -24.42 -24.11
CA ASP A 721 -9.64 -24.10 -25.48
C ASP A 721 -11.03 -23.46 -25.55
N CYS A 722 -11.17 -22.39 -26.31
CA CYS A 722 -12.42 -21.68 -26.54
C CYS A 722 -12.94 -21.94 -27.94
N TYR A 723 -14.23 -22.25 -28.05
CA TYR A 723 -14.91 -22.57 -29.32
C TYR A 723 -16.19 -21.74 -29.46
N LEU A 724 -16.43 -21.16 -30.62
CA LEU A 724 -17.69 -20.51 -30.98
C LEU A 724 -18.37 -21.26 -32.10
N ASN A 725 -19.61 -21.70 -31.89
CA ASN A 725 -20.39 -22.49 -32.85
C ASN A 725 -19.61 -23.71 -33.38
N GLY A 726 -18.83 -24.36 -32.51
CA GLY A 726 -17.99 -25.51 -32.84
C GLY A 726 -16.66 -25.17 -33.52
N GLN A 727 -16.43 -23.93 -33.90
CA GLN A 727 -15.17 -23.47 -34.46
C GLN A 727 -14.19 -23.10 -33.34
N PHE A 728 -12.95 -23.60 -33.42
CA PHE A 728 -11.88 -23.22 -32.51
C PHE A 728 -11.53 -21.70 -32.66
N ILE A 729 -11.45 -21.01 -31.55
CA ILE A 729 -11.17 -19.55 -31.51
C ILE A 729 -9.76 -19.30 -30.96
N CYS A 730 -9.47 -19.79 -29.76
CA CYS A 730 -8.19 -19.57 -29.13
C CYS A 730 -7.89 -20.64 -28.09
N HIS A 731 -6.59 -20.80 -27.81
CA HIS A 731 -6.04 -21.55 -26.69
C HIS A 731 -5.45 -20.58 -25.67
N GLY A 732 -5.67 -20.87 -24.39
CA GLY A 732 -4.99 -20.20 -23.29
C GLY A 732 -4.38 -21.23 -22.34
N GLU A 733 -3.23 -20.92 -21.78
CA GLU A 733 -2.61 -21.69 -20.71
C GLU A 733 -2.42 -20.79 -19.51
N ASP A 734 -2.67 -21.35 -18.32
CA ASP A 734 -2.15 -20.74 -17.11
C ASP A 734 -0.62 -20.89 -17.11
N ARG A 735 0.05 -19.88 -16.57
CA ARG A 735 1.51 -19.77 -16.70
C ARG A 735 2.20 -20.79 -15.82
N LYS A 736 3.09 -21.57 -16.44
CA LYS A 736 4.02 -22.45 -15.74
C LYS A 736 5.16 -21.60 -15.19
N PHE A 737 5.67 -21.98 -14.05
CA PHE A 737 6.87 -21.39 -13.47
C PHE A 737 7.95 -22.44 -13.25
N GLY A 738 9.21 -22.03 -13.46
CA GLY A 738 10.34 -22.92 -13.21
C GLY A 738 10.49 -23.22 -11.73
N ARG A 739 10.90 -24.45 -11.38
CA ARG A 739 11.29 -24.78 -10.01
C ARG A 739 12.36 -23.79 -9.52
N VAL A 740 13.29 -23.44 -10.37
CA VAL A 740 14.23 -22.34 -10.16
C VAL A 740 14.03 -21.30 -11.25
N GLU A 741 13.72 -20.10 -10.87
CA GLU A 741 13.66 -18.93 -11.76
C GLU A 741 15.00 -18.20 -11.74
N THR A 742 15.35 -17.59 -12.89
CA THR A 742 16.65 -16.97 -13.05
C THR A 742 16.59 -15.66 -13.81
N ILE A 743 17.26 -14.64 -13.29
CA ILE A 743 17.58 -13.40 -13.99
C ILE A 743 19.08 -13.16 -13.90
N ALA A 744 19.68 -12.64 -14.95
CA ALA A 744 21.06 -12.21 -14.96
C ALA A 744 21.18 -10.73 -15.36
N THR A 745 21.91 -9.97 -14.56
CA THR A 745 22.25 -8.58 -14.85
C THR A 745 23.77 -8.38 -14.72
N GLN A 746 24.31 -7.32 -15.31
CA GLN A 746 25.73 -6.99 -15.20
C GLN A 746 25.96 -5.49 -15.11
N ASP A 747 27.11 -5.10 -14.56
CA ASP A 747 27.73 -3.80 -14.73
C ASP A 747 29.11 -3.93 -15.39
N GLU A 748 30.00 -2.97 -15.23
CA GLU A 748 31.35 -3.01 -15.81
C GLU A 748 32.21 -4.12 -15.18
N GLU A 749 32.06 -4.39 -13.86
CA GLU A 749 32.94 -5.29 -13.11
C GLU A 749 32.32 -6.65 -12.82
N TYR A 750 30.99 -6.72 -12.60
CA TYR A 750 30.33 -7.90 -12.06
C TYR A 750 29.19 -8.42 -12.94
N LEU A 751 29.01 -9.72 -12.85
CA LEU A 751 27.80 -10.44 -13.26
C LEU A 751 27.00 -10.77 -11.98
N TYR A 752 25.70 -10.44 -11.98
CA TYR A 752 24.75 -10.76 -10.91
C TYR A 752 23.77 -11.80 -11.41
N ILE A 753 23.70 -12.94 -10.75
CA ILE A 753 22.81 -14.04 -11.10
C ILE A 753 21.83 -14.24 -9.96
N LYS A 754 20.57 -14.00 -10.22
CA LYS A 754 19.48 -14.12 -9.25
C LYS A 754 18.77 -15.44 -9.48
N LEU A 755 18.71 -16.27 -8.46
CA LEU A 755 18.09 -17.59 -8.46
C LEU A 755 17.00 -17.64 -7.40
N LEU A 756 15.80 -17.96 -7.79
CA LEU A 756 14.66 -18.12 -6.91
C LEU A 756 14.15 -19.56 -6.97
N ASN A 757 14.19 -20.27 -5.85
CA ASN A 757 13.56 -21.57 -5.68
C ASN A 757 12.37 -21.44 -4.70
N ASN A 758 11.19 -21.21 -5.23
CA ASN A 758 9.95 -21.19 -4.45
C ASN A 758 9.23 -22.54 -4.51
N SER A 759 9.96 -23.62 -4.18
CA SER A 759 9.46 -25.00 -4.13
C SER A 759 9.95 -25.76 -2.90
N ASP A 760 9.37 -26.92 -2.67
CA ASP A 760 9.63 -27.78 -1.52
C ASP A 760 10.89 -28.69 -1.65
N ARG A 761 11.67 -28.52 -2.72
CA ARG A 761 12.86 -29.33 -3.00
C ARG A 761 14.04 -28.46 -3.39
N ASP A 762 15.23 -28.91 -2.96
CA ASP A 762 16.48 -28.34 -3.44
C ASP A 762 16.67 -28.62 -4.93
N GLU A 763 17.30 -27.70 -5.66
CA GLU A 763 17.67 -27.88 -7.06
C GLU A 763 19.14 -27.50 -7.27
N GLU A 764 19.94 -28.48 -7.71
CA GLU A 764 21.30 -28.21 -8.13
C GLU A 764 21.29 -27.59 -9.53
N THR A 765 22.01 -26.49 -9.70
CA THR A 765 22.08 -25.74 -10.94
C THR A 765 23.51 -25.70 -11.47
N GLU A 766 23.70 -25.94 -12.77
CA GLU A 766 24.94 -25.70 -13.52
C GLU A 766 24.76 -24.43 -14.34
N ILE A 767 25.53 -23.39 -14.02
CA ILE A 767 25.44 -22.10 -14.66
C ILE A 767 26.63 -21.91 -15.59
N THR A 768 26.31 -21.66 -16.85
CA THR A 768 27.29 -21.43 -17.90
C THR A 768 26.96 -20.14 -18.66
N GLY A 769 27.88 -19.67 -19.48
CA GLY A 769 27.65 -18.47 -20.29
C GLY A 769 28.83 -18.14 -21.18
N ASN A 770 28.67 -17.11 -21.98
CA ASN A 770 29.75 -16.60 -22.88
C ASN A 770 30.51 -15.40 -22.28
N ILE A 771 30.44 -15.23 -20.96
CA ILE A 771 31.13 -14.19 -20.19
C ILE A 771 32.31 -14.85 -19.46
N PRO A 772 33.56 -14.39 -19.68
CA PRO A 772 34.68 -14.81 -18.85
C PRO A 772 34.49 -14.34 -17.39
N LEU A 773 34.61 -15.26 -16.44
CA LEU A 773 34.40 -15.02 -15.02
C LEU A 773 35.60 -15.44 -14.21
N GLN A 774 35.82 -14.81 -13.05
CA GLN A 774 36.80 -15.26 -12.06
C GLN A 774 36.24 -16.45 -11.28
N ASP A 775 37.15 -17.24 -10.73
CA ASP A 775 36.80 -18.50 -10.08
C ASP A 775 36.08 -18.32 -8.74
N GLU A 776 36.43 -17.26 -8.00
CA GLU A 776 35.78 -16.91 -6.72
C GLU A 776 34.57 -15.99 -6.94
N PHE A 777 33.48 -16.25 -6.23
CA PHE A 777 32.28 -15.43 -6.22
C PHE A 777 31.70 -15.26 -4.83
N SER A 778 31.02 -14.14 -4.60
CA SER A 778 30.23 -13.92 -3.40
C SER A 778 28.76 -14.27 -3.64
N TRP A 779 28.08 -14.64 -2.56
CA TRP A 779 26.66 -14.92 -2.60
C TRP A 779 25.91 -14.28 -1.43
N SER A 780 24.67 -13.92 -1.69
CA SER A 780 23.68 -13.52 -0.68
C SER A 780 22.48 -14.45 -0.81
N MET A 781 21.91 -14.92 0.30
CA MET A 781 20.81 -15.89 0.29
C MET A 781 19.81 -15.61 1.40
N LEU A 782 18.53 -15.58 1.05
CA LEU A 782 17.39 -15.59 1.93
C LEU A 782 16.76 -16.99 1.88
N THR A 783 16.65 -17.68 3.02
CA THR A 783 16.08 -19.04 3.09
C THR A 783 15.63 -19.35 4.51
N GLY A 784 14.72 -20.30 4.66
CA GLY A 784 14.20 -20.78 5.94
C GLY A 784 12.96 -21.66 5.76
N GLU A 785 12.23 -21.86 6.85
CA GLU A 785 10.91 -22.47 6.76
C GLU A 785 9.93 -21.48 6.09
N PRO A 786 9.05 -21.93 5.18
CA PRO A 786 8.17 -21.04 4.41
C PRO A 786 7.26 -20.18 5.30
N THR A 787 6.83 -20.68 6.45
CA THR A 787 5.98 -19.96 7.42
C THR A 787 6.75 -19.04 8.36
N ALA A 788 8.10 -19.00 8.27
CA ALA A 788 8.93 -18.16 9.14
C ALA A 788 8.67 -16.67 8.90
N ARG A 789 8.62 -15.90 9.99
CA ARG A 789 8.38 -14.45 10.01
C ARG A 789 9.40 -13.76 10.89
N ASN A 790 9.55 -12.47 10.68
CA ASN A 790 10.22 -11.59 11.62
C ASN A 790 9.17 -10.87 12.48
N ASP A 791 9.51 -10.64 13.73
CA ASP A 791 8.78 -9.83 14.70
C ASP A 791 9.75 -9.03 15.58
N LEU A 792 9.22 -8.18 16.46
CA LEU A 792 10.08 -7.33 17.31
C LEU A 792 10.92 -8.13 18.34
N ASP A 793 10.52 -9.35 18.68
CA ASP A 793 11.28 -10.22 19.58
C ASP A 793 12.29 -11.10 18.82
N HIS A 794 12.05 -11.36 17.53
CA HIS A 794 12.89 -12.15 16.64
C HIS A 794 13.12 -11.43 15.30
N PRO A 795 13.79 -10.25 15.29
CA PRO A 795 13.87 -9.39 14.11
C PRO A 795 14.71 -9.98 12.96
N GLU A 796 15.55 -10.97 13.25
CA GLU A 796 16.47 -11.61 12.31
C GLU A 796 16.15 -13.11 12.09
N ASN A 797 14.92 -13.56 12.43
CA ASN A 797 14.53 -14.97 12.23
C ASN A 797 14.65 -15.38 10.77
N VAL A 798 14.32 -14.46 9.85
CA VAL A 798 14.55 -14.59 8.41
C VAL A 798 15.35 -13.37 7.95
N SER A 799 16.62 -13.57 7.65
CA SER A 799 17.52 -12.50 7.20
C SER A 799 18.46 -12.99 6.09
N ALA A 800 19.03 -12.04 5.33
CA ALA A 800 19.97 -12.38 4.28
C ALA A 800 21.30 -12.90 4.87
N ARG A 801 21.73 -14.08 4.42
CA ARG A 801 23.04 -14.67 4.74
C ARG A 801 24.00 -14.39 3.59
N HIS A 802 25.27 -14.23 3.90
CA HIS A 802 26.31 -13.90 2.94
C HIS A 802 27.49 -14.86 3.05
N GLY A 803 28.20 -15.07 1.95
CA GLY A 803 29.41 -15.88 1.93
C GLY A 803 30.15 -15.78 0.60
N THR A 804 31.24 -16.55 0.50
CA THR A 804 32.01 -16.74 -0.73
C THR A 804 32.11 -18.20 -1.10
N ALA A 805 32.29 -18.50 -2.36
CA ALA A 805 32.51 -19.85 -2.90
C ALA A 805 33.38 -19.77 -4.14
N CYS A 806 33.87 -20.93 -4.61
CA CYS A 806 34.65 -21.04 -5.84
C CYS A 806 33.94 -21.96 -6.84
N MET A 807 34.21 -21.76 -8.12
CA MET A 807 33.76 -22.65 -9.19
C MET A 807 34.32 -24.06 -9.02
N GLU A 808 33.55 -25.07 -9.39
CA GLU A 808 33.95 -26.45 -9.36
C GLU A 808 34.44 -26.90 -10.74
N GLY A 809 35.77 -27.15 -10.89
CA GLY A 809 36.35 -27.55 -12.19
C GLY A 809 36.11 -26.54 -13.29
N GLY A 810 36.07 -25.23 -12.99
CA GLY A 810 35.78 -24.15 -13.93
C GLY A 810 34.30 -24.01 -14.29
N LYS A 811 33.41 -24.66 -13.55
CA LYS A 811 31.97 -24.54 -13.69
C LYS A 811 31.36 -23.90 -12.44
N LEU A 812 30.41 -22.99 -12.65
CA LEU A 812 29.63 -22.43 -11.56
C LEU A 812 28.48 -23.38 -11.25
N ILE A 813 28.64 -24.11 -10.15
CA ILE A 813 27.63 -25.03 -9.62
C ILE A 813 27.03 -24.40 -8.37
N TRP A 814 25.70 -24.36 -8.27
CA TRP A 814 25.00 -23.86 -7.10
C TRP A 814 23.82 -24.76 -6.73
N ASN A 815 23.77 -25.20 -5.52
CA ASN A 815 22.59 -25.85 -4.98
C ASN A 815 21.62 -24.74 -4.50
N ALA A 816 20.53 -24.53 -5.21
CA ALA A 816 19.47 -23.61 -4.82
C ALA A 816 18.56 -24.32 -3.79
N PRO A 817 18.65 -24.01 -2.49
CA PRO A 817 17.84 -24.69 -1.48
C PRO A 817 16.35 -24.46 -1.74
N LYS A 818 15.52 -25.40 -1.28
CA LYS A 818 14.09 -25.17 -1.21
C LYS A 818 13.78 -23.86 -0.45
N TRP A 819 12.74 -23.18 -0.87
CA TRP A 819 12.29 -21.92 -0.25
C TRP A 819 13.45 -20.93 -0.08
N SER A 820 14.10 -20.57 -1.19
CA SER A 820 15.23 -19.66 -1.16
C SER A 820 15.24 -18.64 -2.30
N PHE A 821 15.79 -17.49 -2.01
CA PHE A 821 16.22 -16.49 -3.00
C PHE A 821 17.72 -16.29 -2.82
N THR A 822 18.48 -16.48 -3.91
CA THR A 822 19.94 -16.35 -3.92
C THR A 822 20.40 -15.36 -4.97
N VAL A 823 21.36 -14.52 -4.64
CA VAL A 823 22.11 -13.71 -5.61
C VAL A 823 23.56 -14.13 -5.59
N LEU A 824 24.08 -14.54 -6.75
CA LEU A 824 25.49 -14.82 -6.96
C LEU A 824 26.11 -13.60 -7.64
N LYS A 825 27.14 -13.03 -7.04
CA LYS A 825 27.91 -11.88 -7.57
C LYS A 825 29.29 -12.36 -7.96
N VAL A 826 29.53 -12.43 -9.27
CA VAL A 826 30.75 -12.99 -9.86
C VAL A 826 31.52 -11.89 -10.56
N LYS A 827 32.81 -11.73 -10.25
CA LYS A 827 33.64 -10.76 -10.92
C LYS A 827 34.01 -11.26 -12.33
N LYS A 828 33.95 -10.36 -13.28
CA LYS A 828 34.37 -10.66 -14.66
C LYS A 828 35.89 -10.83 -14.71
N ALA A 829 36.42 -11.71 -15.61
CA ALA A 829 37.84 -11.98 -15.75
C ALA A 829 38.55 -10.88 -16.54
#